data_c2a9d2d97ab04b77a1524a651b247fcf
#
_entry.id   c2a9d2d97ab04b77a1524a651b247fcf
#
_cell.length_a   1.000
_cell.length_b   1.000
_cell.length_c   1.000
_cell.angle_alpha   90.00
_cell.angle_beta   90.00
_cell.angle_gamma   90.00
#
_symmetry.space_group_name_H-M   'P 1'
#
loop_
_entity.id
_entity.type
_entity.pdbx_description
1 polymer ?
#
loop_
_entity_poly.entity_id
_entity_poly.type
_entity_poly.pdbx_seq_one_letter_code
_entity_poly.pdbx_strand_id
1 'polypeptide(L)'
;MKSLLRIVVWTLISLIGASAYAIIALRRHEPLGAVWLILAALCTYAIGIRFYSKWIAAKALVQDDLRATPAEAHEDGRDFVRTNKLVLFGHHFASISGPGPLVGPVLAAQFGYLPGTLWILVGALLAGAVQDFVILFASVRRDGKSLAEMVRDEVSGVAGTIAMFAILGILIILVANLALVVDNALAESPWGLVTTALTMPFAMLMGLYLRYLRIGKVLEMTAIGVVFLIASLLAGYAINDHPTLGPLFTLGRESLALALIAYGFAASVLPVWLLLAPRDYLVSFLKIGAVVVLAVGILLVQPVIQMPYLTRPEMFTGGMRPVVAGSLFPFCFITIACGAISGFHSLVASGTTPKMITRERFIRPVGYGAMCLESLVAIMAMIAACVLDPGAYFAINAPAGLVGSAPGQVAQAVSAWGFPVTLADLTRLASSIGEKTVLARTGGAPTLAIGMTKIIGAIVGGDAAIKLWYHFALMFEALFILTTVDVATRIGRFLIQELAGRFWPRAADTRFYPANIGASLLFAGAWGYFLVAGVKDPLGGVNSLWPLFGIANQLLSCVALCLAVTILIKADRARYAWIVACPLVFLCGVTFTAGEEKIIHPNYRVGFLALARKLGQDSASGMPAARVAATRTIIFNNRLDALVAALFLGLVAAILMVSMREWALLLARRKPKVLREAQAPRLLESVIDSESRRPWWRLGTLVVILGALARELSGEAAAARSSLPPDQALAQVLAKRYDNPHGPGGCC
;
A
#
# COMPACT_ATOMS: atom_id res chain seq x y z
N MET A 1 -13.38 34.93 18.64
CA MET A 1 -13.83 34.62 17.28
C MET A 1 -13.17 33.35 16.71
N LYS A 2 -11.82 33.26 16.56
CA LYS A 2 -11.12 32.06 16.00
C LYS A 2 -11.34 30.77 16.80
N SER A 3 -11.48 30.84 18.14
CA SER A 3 -11.74 29.66 19.00
C SER A 3 -13.16 29.16 18.82
N LEU A 4 -14.17 30.03 18.79
CA LEU A 4 -15.58 29.67 18.59
C LEU A 4 -15.81 29.04 17.22
N LEU A 5 -15.26 29.65 16.14
CA LEU A 5 -15.34 29.11 14.79
C LEU A 5 -14.74 27.69 14.72
N ARG A 6 -13.63 27.46 15.42
CA ARG A 6 -12.99 26.14 15.49
C ARG A 6 -13.89 25.10 16.18
N ILE A 7 -14.52 25.47 17.29
CA ILE A 7 -15.48 24.58 17.99
C ILE A 7 -16.65 24.25 17.08
N VAL A 8 -17.26 25.24 16.46
CA VAL A 8 -18.40 25.05 15.52
C VAL A 8 -18.04 24.11 14.38
N VAL A 9 -16.88 24.32 13.72
CA VAL A 9 -16.44 23.45 12.61
C VAL A 9 -16.27 22.01 13.05
N TRP A 10 -15.63 21.75 14.21
CA TRP A 10 -15.44 20.36 14.66
C TRP A 10 -16.72 19.73 15.17
N THR A 11 -17.64 20.49 15.75
CA THR A 11 -18.97 20.00 16.11
C THR A 11 -19.75 19.61 14.86
N LEU A 12 -19.74 20.42 13.79
CA LEU A 12 -20.37 20.08 12.51
C LEU A 12 -19.77 18.81 11.89
N ILE A 13 -18.44 18.67 11.84
CA ILE A 13 -17.79 17.47 11.34
C ILE A 13 -18.24 16.23 12.15
N SER A 14 -18.31 16.33 13.47
CA SER A 14 -18.76 15.24 14.34
C SER A 14 -20.23 14.89 14.09
N LEU A 15 -21.11 15.88 13.94
CA LEU A 15 -22.53 15.67 13.65
C LEU A 15 -22.75 15.05 12.26
N ILE A 16 -22.06 15.52 11.23
CA ILE A 16 -22.12 14.94 9.87
C ILE A 16 -21.63 13.48 9.90
N GLY A 17 -20.51 13.20 10.59
CA GLY A 17 -20.00 11.85 10.74
C GLY A 17 -20.98 10.94 11.47
N ALA A 18 -21.56 11.38 12.59
CA ALA A 18 -22.54 10.61 13.35
C ALA A 18 -23.82 10.36 12.51
N SER A 19 -24.31 11.37 11.78
CA SER A 19 -25.44 11.22 10.87
C SER A 19 -25.16 10.24 9.75
N ALA A 20 -23.96 10.27 9.15
CA ALA A 20 -23.55 9.33 8.12
C ALA A 20 -23.54 7.88 8.64
N TYR A 21 -22.96 7.63 9.82
CA TYR A 21 -22.99 6.30 10.46
C TYR A 21 -24.42 5.86 10.82
N ALA A 22 -25.26 6.76 11.31
CA ALA A 22 -26.65 6.45 11.61
C ALA A 22 -27.41 6.01 10.36
N ILE A 23 -27.24 6.72 9.23
CA ILE A 23 -27.86 6.37 7.95
C ILE A 23 -27.35 5.03 7.45
N ILE A 24 -26.05 4.76 7.50
CA ILE A 24 -25.45 3.46 7.13
C ILE A 24 -26.04 2.33 8.00
N ALA A 25 -26.24 2.58 9.28
CA ALA A 25 -26.77 1.58 10.21
C ALA A 25 -28.28 1.33 10.03
N LEU A 26 -29.05 2.37 9.76
CA LEU A 26 -30.53 2.29 9.68
C LEU A 26 -31.02 1.79 8.33
N ARG A 27 -30.35 2.16 7.22
CA ARG A 27 -30.76 1.79 5.86
C ARG A 27 -30.22 0.44 5.41
N ARG A 28 -30.43 -0.61 6.20
CA ARG A 28 -29.97 -1.97 5.87
C ARG A 28 -30.75 -2.66 4.78
N HIS A 29 -32.01 -2.30 4.59
CA HIS A 29 -32.93 -2.90 3.63
C HIS A 29 -33.38 -1.91 2.52
N GLU A 30 -32.88 -0.68 2.55
CA GLU A 30 -33.17 0.34 1.55
C GLU A 30 -31.90 0.69 0.76
N PRO A 31 -32.02 1.20 -0.47
CA PRO A 31 -30.90 1.67 -1.26
C PRO A 31 -30.08 2.74 -0.52
N LEU A 32 -28.81 2.48 -0.30
CA LEU A 32 -27.89 3.40 0.37
C LEU A 32 -27.10 4.20 -0.66
N GLY A 33 -27.14 5.54 -0.58
CA GLY A 33 -26.27 6.39 -1.39
C GLY A 33 -24.81 6.26 -0.96
N ALA A 34 -23.89 6.09 -1.92
CA ALA A 34 -22.45 5.94 -1.67
C ALA A 34 -21.82 7.16 -0.95
N VAL A 35 -22.44 8.31 -1.06
CA VAL A 35 -22.01 9.56 -0.41
C VAL A 35 -21.88 9.43 1.09
N TRP A 36 -22.76 8.62 1.73
CA TRP A 36 -22.72 8.42 3.17
C TRP A 36 -21.46 7.68 3.64
N LEU A 37 -20.95 6.73 2.82
CA LEU A 37 -19.72 6.02 3.11
C LEU A 37 -18.51 6.96 3.05
N ILE A 38 -18.47 7.86 2.06
CA ILE A 38 -17.40 8.88 1.95
C ILE A 38 -17.47 9.88 3.11
N LEU A 39 -18.65 10.38 3.44
CA LEU A 39 -18.80 11.34 4.54
C LEU A 39 -18.41 10.72 5.88
N ALA A 40 -18.81 9.47 6.15
CA ALA A 40 -18.36 8.73 7.32
C ALA A 40 -16.84 8.62 7.38
N ALA A 41 -16.19 8.27 6.26
CA ALA A 41 -14.74 8.15 6.17
C ALA A 41 -14.04 9.50 6.40
N LEU A 42 -14.42 10.54 5.67
CA LEU A 42 -13.80 11.86 5.77
C LEU A 42 -13.92 12.46 7.17
N CYS A 43 -15.12 12.38 7.79
CA CYS A 43 -15.32 12.87 9.15
C CYS A 43 -14.50 12.08 10.18
N THR A 44 -14.48 10.75 10.06
CA THR A 44 -13.72 9.86 10.95
C THR A 44 -12.23 10.14 10.86
N TYR A 45 -11.68 10.25 9.65
CA TYR A 45 -10.25 10.55 9.47
C TYR A 45 -9.89 11.97 9.89
N ALA A 46 -10.74 12.96 9.64
CA ALA A 46 -10.52 14.32 10.11
C ALA A 46 -10.42 14.37 11.65
N ILE A 47 -11.33 13.68 12.36
CA ILE A 47 -11.32 13.58 13.82
C ILE A 47 -10.06 12.82 14.29
N GLY A 48 -9.73 11.69 13.67
CA GLY A 48 -8.55 10.89 13.99
C GLY A 48 -7.25 11.67 13.83
N ILE A 49 -7.05 12.31 12.68
CA ILE A 49 -5.87 13.14 12.40
C ILE A 49 -5.80 14.35 13.35
N ARG A 50 -6.94 14.98 13.66
CA ARG A 50 -6.95 16.21 14.46
C ARG A 50 -6.77 15.96 15.94
N PHE A 51 -7.40 14.93 16.49
CA PHE A 51 -7.45 14.68 17.93
C PHE A 51 -6.65 13.47 18.35
N TYR A 52 -6.95 12.29 17.81
CA TYR A 52 -6.36 11.02 18.26
C TYR A 52 -4.87 10.96 17.95
N SER A 53 -4.45 11.23 16.70
CA SER A 53 -3.02 11.20 16.36
C SER A 53 -2.21 12.26 17.11
N LYS A 54 -2.82 13.44 17.38
CA LYS A 54 -2.17 14.49 18.16
C LYS A 54 -2.02 14.09 19.64
N TRP A 55 -3.00 13.38 20.18
CA TRP A 55 -2.93 12.84 21.53
C TRP A 55 -1.84 11.76 21.64
N ILE A 56 -1.74 10.85 20.66
CA ILE A 56 -0.66 9.84 20.58
C ILE A 56 0.71 10.55 20.53
N ALA A 57 0.87 11.53 19.65
CA ALA A 57 2.11 12.32 19.51
C ALA A 57 2.55 12.95 20.84
N ALA A 58 1.60 13.54 21.57
CA ALA A 58 1.89 14.29 22.79
C ALA A 58 2.04 13.41 24.05
N LYS A 59 1.31 12.30 24.13
CA LYS A 59 1.23 11.49 25.38
C LYS A 59 1.96 10.16 25.27
N ALA A 60 1.84 9.47 24.13
CA ALA A 60 2.45 8.15 23.95
C ALA A 60 3.88 8.24 23.39
N LEU A 61 4.14 9.08 22.40
CA LEU A 61 5.44 9.14 21.72
C LEU A 61 6.33 10.28 22.23
N VAL A 62 5.74 11.44 22.58
CA VAL A 62 6.45 12.67 23.02
C VAL A 62 7.52 13.08 22.01
N GLN A 63 7.04 13.55 20.86
CA GLN A 63 7.88 14.03 19.77
C GLN A 63 8.69 15.27 20.20
N ASP A 64 9.95 15.32 19.79
CA ASP A 64 10.88 16.43 20.04
C ASP A 64 11.44 16.97 18.71
N ASP A 65 11.00 18.16 18.30
CA ASP A 65 11.43 18.79 17.05
C ASP A 65 12.88 19.34 17.10
N LEU A 66 13.46 19.46 18.30
CA LEU A 66 14.85 19.88 18.48
C LEU A 66 15.84 18.73 18.24
N ARG A 67 15.36 17.48 18.22
CA ARG A 67 16.20 16.33 17.93
C ARG A 67 16.44 16.20 16.43
N ALA A 68 17.71 16.08 16.00
CA ALA A 68 18.04 15.82 14.61
C ALA A 68 17.54 14.42 14.21
N THR A 69 17.01 14.33 13.00
CA THR A 69 16.57 13.05 12.41
C THR A 69 17.73 12.35 11.69
N PRO A 70 17.62 11.07 11.33
CA PRO A 70 18.67 10.37 10.57
C PRO A 70 19.02 11.07 9.24
N ALA A 71 18.04 11.65 8.55
CA ALA A 71 18.27 12.41 7.33
C ALA A 71 19.12 13.68 7.55
N GLU A 72 19.08 14.26 8.77
CA GLU A 72 19.88 15.42 9.12
C GLU A 72 21.27 15.02 9.65
N ALA A 73 21.38 13.89 10.35
CA ALA A 73 22.60 13.44 11.00
C ALA A 73 23.53 12.64 10.07
N HIS A 74 22.99 11.89 9.13
CA HIS A 74 23.70 10.90 8.30
C HIS A 74 23.52 11.10 6.79
N GLU A 75 23.29 12.34 6.33
CA GLU A 75 23.05 12.62 4.91
C GLU A 75 24.19 12.08 4.04
N ASP A 76 23.89 11.13 3.15
CA ASP A 76 24.85 10.49 2.23
C ASP A 76 24.54 10.79 0.75
N GLY A 77 23.43 11.47 0.47
CA GLY A 77 22.97 11.79 -0.88
C GLY A 77 22.48 10.58 -1.69
N ARG A 78 22.28 9.42 -1.07
CA ARG A 78 21.83 8.17 -1.70
C ARG A 78 20.58 7.61 -1.05
N ASP A 79 20.69 7.16 0.19
CA ASP A 79 19.61 6.60 0.99
C ASP A 79 19.17 7.58 2.10
N PHE A 80 20.11 8.31 2.70
CA PHE A 80 19.84 9.38 3.67
C PHE A 80 19.84 10.72 2.93
N VAL A 81 18.63 11.22 2.65
CA VAL A 81 18.44 12.44 1.85
C VAL A 81 17.40 13.35 2.50
N ARG A 82 17.80 14.57 2.84
CA ARG A 82 16.84 15.57 3.34
C ARG A 82 15.81 15.89 2.30
N THR A 83 14.55 15.51 2.56
CA THR A 83 13.48 15.61 1.59
C THR A 83 12.40 16.60 2.03
N ASN A 84 11.89 17.39 1.09
CA ASN A 84 10.76 18.28 1.34
C ASN A 84 9.56 17.49 1.88
N LYS A 85 8.89 18.02 2.90
CA LYS A 85 7.76 17.36 3.58
C LYS A 85 6.62 16.92 2.66
N LEU A 86 6.34 17.66 1.57
CA LEU A 86 5.28 17.31 0.61
C LEU A 86 5.74 16.17 -0.30
N VAL A 87 6.99 16.24 -0.77
CA VAL A 87 7.60 15.17 -1.56
C VAL A 87 7.69 13.89 -0.72
N LEU A 88 8.11 14.02 0.55
CA LEU A 88 8.17 12.90 1.48
C LEU A 88 6.81 12.28 1.76
N PHE A 89 5.77 13.11 1.95
CA PHE A 89 4.39 12.61 2.11
C PHE A 89 3.94 11.84 0.87
N GLY A 90 4.18 12.42 -0.33
CA GLY A 90 3.85 11.77 -1.61
C GLY A 90 4.61 10.45 -1.78
N HIS A 91 5.93 10.44 -1.51
CA HIS A 91 6.75 9.22 -1.57
C HIS A 91 6.24 8.15 -0.59
N HIS A 92 6.00 8.51 0.67
CA HIS A 92 5.49 7.56 1.66
C HIS A 92 4.12 7.01 1.29
N PHE A 93 3.18 7.90 0.91
CA PHE A 93 1.84 7.51 0.45
C PHE A 93 1.91 6.61 -0.79
N ALA A 94 2.73 6.97 -1.79
CA ALA A 94 2.89 6.16 -3.00
C ALA A 94 3.49 4.78 -2.70
N SER A 95 4.41 4.72 -1.74
CA SER A 95 5.10 3.49 -1.34
C SER A 95 4.20 2.52 -0.58
N ILE A 96 3.36 3.01 0.35
CA ILE A 96 2.44 2.18 1.13
C ILE A 96 1.23 1.76 0.30
N SER A 97 0.69 2.66 -0.52
CA SER A 97 -0.49 2.43 -1.33
C SER A 97 -0.15 1.56 -2.55
N GLY A 98 -0.19 0.26 -2.36
CA GLY A 98 -0.05 -0.77 -3.40
C GLY A 98 -1.43 -1.30 -3.88
N PRO A 99 -1.52 -2.55 -4.37
CA PRO A 99 -2.79 -3.13 -4.82
C PRO A 99 -3.78 -3.39 -3.68
N GLY A 100 -3.28 -3.52 -2.45
CA GLY A 100 -4.09 -3.87 -1.30
C GLY A 100 -5.32 -3.00 -1.08
N PRO A 101 -5.22 -1.66 -1.08
CA PRO A 101 -6.36 -0.78 -0.91
C PRO A 101 -7.30 -0.73 -2.13
N LEU A 102 -6.87 -1.20 -3.30
CA LEU A 102 -7.68 -1.27 -4.51
C LEU A 102 -8.38 -2.63 -4.63
N VAL A 103 -7.58 -3.68 -4.73
CA VAL A 103 -8.03 -5.07 -4.96
C VAL A 103 -8.75 -5.66 -3.75
N GLY A 104 -8.19 -5.47 -2.54
CA GLY A 104 -8.73 -6.06 -1.31
C GLY A 104 -10.21 -5.72 -1.05
N PRO A 105 -10.58 -4.44 -1.01
CA PRO A 105 -11.98 -4.04 -0.85
C PRO A 105 -12.89 -4.53 -1.97
N VAL A 106 -12.41 -4.53 -3.22
CA VAL A 106 -13.19 -5.05 -4.36
C VAL A 106 -13.48 -6.54 -4.20
N LEU A 107 -12.49 -7.35 -3.84
CA LEU A 107 -12.71 -8.78 -3.57
C LEU A 107 -13.58 -9.01 -2.34
N ALA A 108 -13.44 -8.16 -1.31
CA ALA A 108 -14.22 -8.28 -0.08
C ALA A 108 -15.68 -7.82 -0.24
N ALA A 109 -16.02 -7.09 -1.29
CA ALA A 109 -17.40 -6.70 -1.59
C ALA A 109 -18.34 -7.91 -1.71
N GLN A 110 -17.81 -9.10 -2.03
CA GLN A 110 -18.59 -10.35 -1.97
C GLN A 110 -19.22 -10.65 -0.60
N PHE A 111 -18.66 -10.12 0.50
CA PHE A 111 -19.23 -10.28 1.85
C PHE A 111 -20.39 -9.31 2.13
N GLY A 112 -20.69 -8.42 1.19
CA GLY A 112 -21.54 -7.24 1.35
C GLY A 112 -20.73 -5.99 1.64
N TYR A 113 -21.36 -4.80 1.49
CA TYR A 113 -20.63 -3.54 1.67
C TYR A 113 -20.28 -3.24 3.14
N LEU A 114 -21.11 -3.67 4.11
CA LEU A 114 -21.01 -3.22 5.50
C LEU A 114 -19.79 -3.76 6.24
N PRO A 115 -19.50 -5.09 6.26
CA PRO A 115 -18.36 -5.63 7.03
C PRO A 115 -17.02 -5.05 6.58
N GLY A 116 -16.81 -5.01 5.26
CA GLY A 116 -15.58 -4.46 4.69
C GLY A 116 -15.41 -2.98 4.99
N THR A 117 -16.47 -2.17 4.83
CA THR A 117 -16.43 -0.73 5.13
C THR A 117 -16.10 -0.47 6.61
N LEU A 118 -16.75 -1.18 7.53
CA LEU A 118 -16.47 -1.01 8.95
C LEU A 118 -15.04 -1.40 9.31
N TRP A 119 -14.53 -2.50 8.74
CA TRP A 119 -13.16 -2.91 8.97
C TRP A 119 -12.16 -1.89 8.43
N ILE A 120 -12.38 -1.34 7.23
CA ILE A 120 -11.53 -0.29 6.67
C ILE A 120 -11.50 0.93 7.61
N LEU A 121 -12.66 1.44 8.02
CA LEU A 121 -12.75 2.66 8.83
C LEU A 121 -12.12 2.49 10.22
N VAL A 122 -12.51 1.44 10.94
CA VAL A 122 -12.04 1.20 12.32
C VAL A 122 -10.61 0.71 12.33
N GLY A 123 -10.28 -0.25 11.44
CA GLY A 123 -8.94 -0.82 11.34
C GLY A 123 -7.89 0.21 10.96
N ALA A 124 -8.16 1.05 9.97
CA ALA A 124 -7.22 2.10 9.59
C ALA A 124 -6.99 3.12 10.71
N LEU A 125 -8.07 3.63 11.32
CA LEU A 125 -7.97 4.68 12.33
C LEU A 125 -7.25 4.23 13.60
N LEU A 126 -7.65 3.04 14.13
CA LEU A 126 -7.22 2.56 15.43
C LEU A 126 -6.04 1.59 15.38
N ALA A 127 -5.77 1.00 14.21
CA ALA A 127 -4.71 0.01 14.07
C ALA A 127 -3.66 0.45 13.04
N GLY A 128 -3.99 0.56 11.75
CA GLY A 128 -3.02 0.81 10.68
C GLY A 128 -2.29 2.14 10.82
N ALA A 129 -3.03 3.25 10.96
CA ALA A 129 -2.42 4.57 11.11
C ALA A 129 -1.61 4.71 12.42
N VAL A 130 -2.03 4.01 13.47
CA VAL A 130 -1.26 3.95 14.73
C VAL A 130 0.03 3.17 14.53
N GLN A 131 -0.03 2.00 13.87
CA GLN A 131 1.14 1.19 13.54
C GLN A 131 2.17 2.00 12.77
N ASP A 132 1.76 2.60 11.65
CA ASP A 132 2.65 3.35 10.78
C ASP A 132 3.29 4.53 11.50
N PHE A 133 2.51 5.25 12.29
CA PHE A 133 3.00 6.37 13.08
C PHE A 133 4.03 5.92 14.14
N VAL A 134 3.73 4.87 14.90
CA VAL A 134 4.60 4.39 15.99
C VAL A 134 5.89 3.79 15.43
N ILE A 135 5.82 3.01 14.34
CA ILE A 135 6.99 2.37 13.74
C ILE A 135 7.89 3.40 13.05
N LEU A 136 7.32 4.38 12.34
CA LEU A 136 8.10 5.47 11.76
C LEU A 136 8.82 6.28 12.85
N PHE A 137 8.14 6.61 13.94
CA PHE A 137 8.75 7.26 15.09
C PHE A 137 9.86 6.42 15.71
N ALA A 138 9.61 5.12 15.89
CA ALA A 138 10.59 4.20 16.47
C ALA A 138 11.86 4.11 15.62
N SER A 139 11.72 4.05 14.30
CA SER A 139 12.86 3.99 13.37
C SER A 139 13.63 5.32 13.31
N VAL A 140 12.95 6.46 13.25
CA VAL A 140 13.58 7.80 13.30
C VAL A 140 14.42 7.96 14.57
N ARG A 141 13.94 7.48 15.71
CA ARG A 141 14.67 7.51 16.98
C ARG A 141 15.84 6.52 17.07
N ARG A 142 15.99 5.63 16.06
CA ARG A 142 17.01 4.58 16.01
C ARG A 142 17.82 4.62 14.71
N ASP A 143 18.15 5.83 14.25
CA ASP A 143 18.96 6.09 13.04
C ASP A 143 18.43 5.43 11.75
N GLY A 144 17.11 5.32 11.62
CA GLY A 144 16.50 4.71 10.44
C GLY A 144 16.70 3.20 10.35
N LYS A 145 16.88 2.50 11.49
CA LYS A 145 17.02 1.03 11.54
C LYS A 145 15.79 0.32 11.01
N SER A 146 16.04 -0.83 10.37
CA SER A 146 15.00 -1.73 9.88
C SER A 146 14.13 -2.30 11.00
N LEU A 147 12.94 -2.81 10.65
CA LEU A 147 12.04 -3.46 11.61
C LEU A 147 12.74 -4.63 12.32
N ALA A 148 13.46 -5.47 11.57
CA ALA A 148 14.16 -6.63 12.11
C ALA A 148 15.26 -6.23 13.10
N GLU A 149 16.04 -5.19 12.77
CA GLU A 149 17.09 -4.67 13.61
C GLU A 149 16.53 -4.05 14.90
N MET A 150 15.42 -3.31 14.79
CA MET A 150 14.74 -2.78 15.97
C MET A 150 14.18 -3.89 16.88
N VAL A 151 13.64 -4.97 16.32
CA VAL A 151 13.20 -6.14 17.10
C VAL A 151 14.40 -6.79 17.81
N ARG A 152 15.54 -6.90 17.14
CA ARG A 152 16.78 -7.42 17.75
C ARG A 152 17.24 -6.58 18.93
N ASP A 153 17.23 -5.26 18.79
CA ASP A 153 17.76 -4.34 19.79
C ASP A 153 16.80 -4.19 20.97
N GLU A 154 15.51 -4.18 20.72
CA GLU A 154 14.50 -3.86 21.73
C GLU A 154 13.85 -5.10 22.36
N VAL A 155 13.68 -6.19 21.63
CA VAL A 155 13.08 -7.41 22.16
C VAL A 155 14.18 -8.38 22.61
N SER A 156 14.86 -9.02 21.66
CA SER A 156 16.01 -9.89 21.93
C SER A 156 16.76 -10.24 20.65
N GLY A 157 18.03 -10.70 20.79
CA GLY A 157 18.83 -11.17 19.65
C GLY A 157 18.17 -12.34 18.90
N VAL A 158 17.55 -13.26 19.62
CA VAL A 158 16.81 -14.40 19.03
C VAL A 158 15.59 -13.93 18.25
N ALA A 159 14.75 -13.08 18.86
CA ALA A 159 13.59 -12.52 18.18
C ALA A 159 13.95 -11.74 16.91
N GLY A 160 15.05 -10.95 16.96
CA GLY A 160 15.53 -10.21 15.80
C GLY A 160 16.03 -11.10 14.67
N THR A 161 16.67 -12.22 14.99
CA THR A 161 17.12 -13.19 13.97
C THR A 161 15.90 -13.89 13.33
N ILE A 162 14.94 -14.34 14.13
CA ILE A 162 13.69 -14.92 13.64
C ILE A 162 12.94 -13.90 12.77
N ALA A 163 12.83 -12.66 13.24
CA ALA A 163 12.18 -11.58 12.51
C ALA A 163 12.84 -11.30 11.16
N MET A 164 14.17 -11.31 11.07
CA MET A 164 14.90 -11.09 9.82
C MET A 164 14.51 -12.12 8.75
N PHE A 165 14.50 -13.40 9.10
CA PHE A 165 14.12 -14.46 8.16
C PHE A 165 12.63 -14.45 7.84
N ALA A 166 11.77 -14.20 8.83
CA ALA A 166 10.33 -14.08 8.63
C ALA A 166 9.99 -12.92 7.69
N ILE A 167 10.55 -11.74 7.95
CA ILE A 167 10.31 -10.54 7.15
C ILE A 167 10.84 -10.73 5.72
N LEU A 168 12.04 -11.29 5.56
CA LEU A 168 12.62 -11.53 4.24
C LEU A 168 11.76 -12.51 3.42
N GLY A 169 11.35 -13.63 4.01
CA GLY A 169 10.49 -14.61 3.35
C GLY A 169 9.11 -14.05 3.00
N ILE A 170 8.47 -13.36 3.95
CA ILE A 170 7.19 -12.69 3.73
C ILE A 170 7.31 -11.66 2.60
N LEU A 171 8.38 -10.86 2.59
CA LEU A 171 8.57 -9.81 1.59
C LEU A 171 8.78 -10.39 0.17
N ILE A 172 9.48 -11.51 0.03
CA ILE A 172 9.65 -12.22 -1.25
C ILE A 172 8.28 -12.61 -1.83
N ILE A 173 7.45 -13.29 -1.05
CA ILE A 173 6.10 -13.72 -1.49
C ILE A 173 5.20 -12.51 -1.77
N LEU A 174 5.32 -11.46 -0.94
CA LEU A 174 4.54 -10.23 -1.07
C LEU A 174 4.86 -9.53 -2.40
N VAL A 175 6.15 -9.33 -2.72
CA VAL A 175 6.57 -8.68 -3.97
C VAL A 175 6.20 -9.51 -5.19
N ALA A 176 6.37 -10.83 -5.13
CA ALA A 176 5.97 -11.72 -6.22
C ALA A 176 4.47 -11.59 -6.54
N ASN A 177 3.63 -11.54 -5.51
CA ASN A 177 2.18 -11.36 -5.68
C ASN A 177 1.81 -9.97 -6.23
N LEU A 178 2.47 -8.92 -5.74
CA LEU A 178 2.31 -7.55 -6.27
C LEU A 178 2.68 -7.49 -7.76
N ALA A 179 3.81 -8.05 -8.13
CA ALA A 179 4.28 -8.11 -9.52
C ALA A 179 3.34 -8.94 -10.40
N LEU A 180 2.76 -10.03 -9.89
CA LEU A 180 1.77 -10.84 -10.60
C LEU A 180 0.48 -10.06 -10.91
N VAL A 181 0.03 -9.18 -10.00
CA VAL A 181 -1.13 -8.32 -10.26
C VAL A 181 -0.80 -7.28 -11.35
N VAL A 182 0.41 -6.72 -11.35
CA VAL A 182 0.87 -5.83 -12.44
C VAL A 182 0.95 -6.58 -13.77
N ASP A 183 1.48 -7.81 -13.76
CA ASP A 183 1.55 -8.66 -14.95
C ASP A 183 0.16 -8.90 -15.53
N ASN A 184 -0.82 -9.27 -14.69
CA ASN A 184 -2.20 -9.45 -15.12
C ASN A 184 -2.87 -8.18 -15.66
N ALA A 185 -2.48 -7.01 -15.15
CA ALA A 185 -3.05 -5.73 -15.59
C ALA A 185 -2.44 -5.21 -16.91
N LEU A 186 -1.16 -5.50 -17.17
CA LEU A 186 -0.44 -4.98 -18.32
C LEU A 186 -0.25 -6.00 -19.45
N ALA A 187 -0.48 -7.30 -19.20
CA ALA A 187 -0.34 -8.34 -20.22
C ALA A 187 -1.24 -8.03 -21.42
N GLU A 188 -0.68 -8.16 -22.63
CA GLU A 188 -1.38 -7.91 -23.90
C GLU A 188 -1.98 -6.50 -24.04
N SER A 189 -1.53 -5.54 -23.23
CA SER A 189 -1.98 -4.15 -23.25
C SER A 189 -0.84 -3.21 -23.69
N PRO A 190 -0.70 -2.92 -24.99
CA PRO A 190 0.33 -1.99 -25.49
C PRO A 190 0.17 -0.59 -24.89
N TRP A 191 -1.06 -0.11 -24.72
CA TRP A 191 -1.31 1.18 -24.09
C TRP A 191 -0.77 1.24 -22.65
N GLY A 192 -1.15 0.28 -21.81
CA GLY A 192 -0.70 0.21 -20.41
C GLY A 192 0.82 0.09 -20.29
N LEU A 193 1.42 -0.76 -21.12
CA LEU A 193 2.87 -0.97 -21.13
C LEU A 193 3.64 0.30 -21.53
N VAL A 194 3.27 0.95 -22.63
CA VAL A 194 3.95 2.17 -23.11
C VAL A 194 3.84 3.29 -22.10
N THR A 195 2.63 3.53 -21.57
CA THR A 195 2.43 4.59 -20.57
C THR A 195 3.28 4.34 -19.35
N THR A 196 3.29 3.12 -18.83
CA THR A 196 4.07 2.74 -17.64
C THR A 196 5.57 2.86 -17.92
N ALA A 197 6.05 2.38 -19.06
CA ALA A 197 7.47 2.44 -19.43
C ALA A 197 7.97 3.89 -19.58
N LEU A 198 7.19 4.78 -20.18
CA LEU A 198 7.57 6.19 -20.35
C LEU A 198 7.65 6.97 -19.02
N THR A 199 6.94 6.55 -17.99
CA THR A 199 7.09 7.20 -16.67
C THR A 199 8.49 7.06 -16.09
N MET A 200 9.26 6.03 -16.45
CA MET A 200 10.62 5.79 -15.96
C MET A 200 11.63 6.82 -16.47
N PRO A 201 11.84 7.00 -17.79
CA PRO A 201 12.75 8.01 -18.29
C PRO A 201 12.29 9.43 -17.92
N PHE A 202 11.00 9.72 -17.87
CA PHE A 202 10.50 11.02 -17.43
C PHE A 202 10.81 11.29 -15.95
N ALA A 203 10.67 10.31 -15.09
CA ALA A 203 11.08 10.43 -13.69
C ALA A 203 12.59 10.67 -13.54
N MET A 204 13.42 9.98 -14.34
CA MET A 204 14.86 10.21 -14.34
C MET A 204 15.21 11.64 -14.81
N LEU A 205 14.55 12.15 -15.85
CA LEU A 205 14.72 13.54 -16.31
C LEU A 205 14.31 14.55 -15.22
N MET A 206 13.20 14.28 -14.50
CA MET A 206 12.77 15.09 -13.35
C MET A 206 13.79 15.07 -12.21
N GLY A 207 14.37 13.92 -11.91
CA GLY A 207 15.43 13.78 -10.91
C GLY A 207 16.69 14.58 -11.28
N LEU A 208 17.13 14.48 -12.53
CA LEU A 208 18.26 15.27 -13.07
C LEU A 208 17.96 16.78 -13.07
N TYR A 209 16.75 17.17 -13.46
CA TYR A 209 16.31 18.57 -13.45
C TYR A 209 16.40 19.20 -12.05
N LEU A 210 15.84 18.52 -11.02
CA LEU A 210 15.89 18.99 -9.65
C LEU A 210 17.30 19.04 -9.07
N ARG A 211 18.17 18.10 -9.47
CA ARG A 211 19.50 17.99 -8.88
C ARG A 211 20.50 18.95 -9.51
N TYR A 212 20.46 19.14 -10.83
CA TYR A 212 21.51 19.86 -11.58
C TYR A 212 21.04 21.17 -12.20
N LEU A 213 19.78 21.28 -12.61
CA LEU A 213 19.31 22.46 -13.37
C LEU A 213 18.58 23.46 -12.47
N ARG A 214 17.63 23.02 -11.66
CA ARG A 214 16.77 23.90 -10.84
C ARG A 214 16.59 23.36 -9.43
N ILE A 215 17.63 23.47 -8.61
CA ILE A 215 17.65 22.93 -7.25
C ILE A 215 16.51 23.55 -6.41
N GLY A 216 15.65 22.67 -5.84
CA GLY A 216 14.56 23.05 -4.95
C GLY A 216 13.30 23.63 -5.61
N LYS A 217 13.23 23.72 -6.94
CA LYS A 217 12.05 24.21 -7.68
C LYS A 217 11.01 23.09 -7.89
N VAL A 218 10.44 22.61 -6.79
CA VAL A 218 9.51 21.49 -6.77
C VAL A 218 8.24 21.74 -7.59
N LEU A 219 7.72 22.98 -7.60
CA LEU A 219 6.50 23.33 -8.35
C LEU A 219 6.72 23.33 -9.86
N GLU A 220 7.88 23.85 -10.34
CA GLU A 220 8.24 23.78 -11.76
C GLU A 220 8.35 22.29 -12.19
N MET A 221 9.02 21.47 -11.37
CA MET A 221 9.10 20.03 -11.61
C MET A 221 7.72 19.36 -11.61
N THR A 222 6.80 19.79 -10.74
CA THR A 222 5.43 19.27 -10.73
C THR A 222 4.72 19.53 -12.05
N ALA A 223 4.80 20.77 -12.56
CA ALA A 223 4.18 21.12 -13.84
C ALA A 223 4.76 20.28 -14.99
N ILE A 224 6.10 20.15 -15.06
CA ILE A 224 6.80 19.29 -16.03
C ILE A 224 6.34 17.84 -15.89
N GLY A 225 6.25 17.31 -14.68
CA GLY A 225 5.82 15.95 -14.40
C GLY A 225 4.39 15.67 -14.85
N VAL A 226 3.46 16.60 -14.62
CA VAL A 226 2.07 16.49 -15.08
C VAL A 226 2.01 16.46 -16.63
N VAL A 227 2.78 17.33 -17.29
CA VAL A 227 2.89 17.33 -18.76
C VAL A 227 3.45 15.99 -19.25
N PHE A 228 4.49 15.46 -18.63
CA PHE A 228 5.06 14.16 -18.99
C PHE A 228 4.08 13.00 -18.76
N LEU A 229 3.30 13.06 -17.69
CA LEU A 229 2.28 12.05 -17.43
C LEU A 229 1.19 12.07 -18.51
N ILE A 230 0.69 13.24 -18.87
CA ILE A 230 -0.30 13.40 -19.95
C ILE A 230 0.31 12.93 -21.28
N ALA A 231 1.55 13.30 -21.56
CA ALA A 231 2.25 12.86 -22.77
C ALA A 231 2.40 11.34 -22.82
N SER A 232 2.70 10.68 -21.69
CA SER A 232 2.76 9.21 -21.59
C SER A 232 1.42 8.54 -21.91
N LEU A 233 0.32 9.12 -21.39
CA LEU A 233 -1.04 8.65 -21.66
C LEU A 233 -1.40 8.75 -23.13
N LEU A 234 -1.15 9.90 -23.74
CA LEU A 234 -1.44 10.15 -25.14
C LEU A 234 -0.56 9.30 -26.08
N ALA A 235 0.72 9.12 -25.74
CA ALA A 235 1.63 8.24 -26.47
C ALA A 235 1.15 6.78 -26.42
N GLY A 236 0.75 6.29 -25.24
CA GLY A 236 0.19 4.95 -25.10
C GLY A 236 -1.08 4.76 -25.93
N TYR A 237 -1.99 5.73 -25.91
CA TYR A 237 -3.19 5.73 -26.74
C TYR A 237 -2.86 5.69 -28.24
N ALA A 238 -1.95 6.55 -28.70
CA ALA A 238 -1.55 6.61 -30.12
C ALA A 238 -0.84 5.32 -30.60
N ILE A 239 -0.08 4.66 -29.72
CA ILE A 239 0.64 3.42 -30.04
C ILE A 239 -0.29 2.21 -30.02
N ASN A 240 -1.32 2.22 -29.22
CA ASN A 240 -2.23 1.07 -29.06
C ASN A 240 -2.79 0.58 -30.41
N ASP A 241 -3.26 1.50 -31.24
CA ASP A 241 -3.89 1.20 -32.53
C ASP A 241 -2.91 1.29 -33.70
N HIS A 242 -1.61 1.57 -33.45
CA HIS A 242 -0.61 1.71 -34.51
C HIS A 242 -0.21 0.34 -35.06
N PRO A 243 -0.31 0.10 -36.39
CA PRO A 243 -0.19 -1.23 -36.99
C PRO A 243 1.19 -1.88 -36.81
N THR A 244 2.26 -1.11 -36.67
CA THR A 244 3.63 -1.62 -36.50
C THR A 244 4.13 -1.50 -35.07
N LEU A 245 3.79 -0.43 -34.34
CA LEU A 245 4.26 -0.20 -33.00
C LEU A 245 3.41 -0.94 -31.97
N GLY A 246 2.08 -1.04 -32.14
CA GLY A 246 1.21 -1.75 -31.22
C GLY A 246 1.67 -3.19 -30.93
N PRO A 247 1.92 -4.02 -31.98
CA PRO A 247 2.43 -5.39 -31.77
C PRO A 247 3.79 -5.46 -31.07
N LEU A 248 4.69 -4.46 -31.28
CA LEU A 248 6.01 -4.42 -30.63
C LEU A 248 5.90 -4.25 -29.12
N PHE A 249 4.90 -3.49 -28.65
CA PHE A 249 4.64 -3.26 -27.25
C PHE A 249 3.57 -4.21 -26.66
N THR A 250 3.12 -5.20 -27.40
CA THR A 250 2.23 -6.26 -26.92
C THR A 250 3.08 -7.39 -26.36
N LEU A 251 3.37 -7.36 -25.06
CA LEU A 251 4.14 -8.41 -24.41
C LEU A 251 3.21 -9.48 -23.83
N GLY A 252 3.56 -10.74 -24.09
CA GLY A 252 2.96 -11.88 -23.39
C GLY A 252 3.39 -11.92 -21.93
N ARG A 253 2.63 -12.63 -21.11
CA ARG A 253 2.81 -12.69 -19.64
C ARG A 253 4.23 -13.07 -19.20
N GLU A 254 4.85 -14.09 -19.80
CA GLU A 254 6.21 -14.51 -19.43
C GLU A 254 7.26 -13.42 -19.75
N SER A 255 7.15 -12.79 -20.91
CA SER A 255 8.06 -11.69 -21.30
C SER A 255 7.89 -10.48 -20.43
N LEU A 256 6.64 -10.16 -20.05
CA LEU A 256 6.33 -9.05 -19.15
C LEU A 256 6.86 -9.33 -17.73
N ALA A 257 6.71 -10.55 -17.22
CA ALA A 257 7.28 -10.94 -15.92
C ALA A 257 8.80 -10.77 -15.88
N LEU A 258 9.52 -11.17 -16.94
CA LEU A 258 10.97 -10.95 -17.04
C LEU A 258 11.33 -9.45 -17.09
N ALA A 259 10.55 -8.64 -17.82
CA ALA A 259 10.73 -7.20 -17.87
C ALA A 259 10.51 -6.56 -16.49
N LEU A 260 9.52 -7.01 -15.73
CA LEU A 260 9.25 -6.54 -14.37
C LEU A 260 10.38 -6.90 -13.39
N ILE A 261 10.97 -8.11 -13.51
CA ILE A 261 12.13 -8.53 -12.71
C ILE A 261 13.35 -7.63 -13.01
N ALA A 262 13.65 -7.44 -14.30
CA ALA A 262 14.75 -6.57 -14.73
C ALA A 262 14.56 -5.12 -14.24
N TYR A 263 13.34 -4.62 -14.34
CA TYR A 263 12.97 -3.29 -13.87
C TYR A 263 13.12 -3.18 -12.34
N GLY A 264 12.58 -4.10 -11.54
CA GLY A 264 12.70 -4.10 -10.09
C GLY A 264 14.17 -4.18 -9.62
N PHE A 265 15.00 -4.96 -10.32
CA PHE A 265 16.44 -4.98 -10.09
C PHE A 265 17.06 -3.60 -10.33
N ALA A 266 16.79 -2.97 -11.49
CA ALA A 266 17.32 -1.64 -11.81
C ALA A 266 16.87 -0.58 -10.81
N ALA A 267 15.59 -0.56 -10.43
CA ALA A 267 15.03 0.36 -9.44
C ALA A 267 15.68 0.19 -8.05
N SER A 268 16.06 -1.04 -7.70
CA SER A 268 16.74 -1.33 -6.43
C SER A 268 18.19 -0.83 -6.40
N VAL A 269 18.92 -0.92 -7.54
CA VAL A 269 20.33 -0.54 -7.63
C VAL A 269 20.53 0.97 -7.78
N LEU A 270 19.68 1.64 -8.56
CA LEU A 270 19.80 3.07 -8.85
C LEU A 270 19.62 3.93 -7.60
N PRO A 271 20.28 5.11 -7.53
CA PRO A 271 20.07 6.07 -6.43
C PRO A 271 18.60 6.50 -6.30
N VAL A 272 18.13 6.68 -5.06
CA VAL A 272 16.72 7.06 -4.77
C VAL A 272 16.32 8.34 -5.50
N TRP A 273 17.19 9.34 -5.53
CA TRP A 273 16.92 10.65 -6.14
C TRP A 273 16.78 10.61 -7.66
N LEU A 274 17.33 9.59 -8.33
CA LEU A 274 17.34 9.51 -9.79
C LEU A 274 16.02 8.94 -10.36
N LEU A 275 15.55 7.83 -9.81
CA LEU A 275 14.36 7.13 -10.32
C LEU A 275 13.24 7.09 -9.28
N LEU A 276 13.50 6.57 -8.08
CA LEU A 276 12.46 6.23 -7.11
C LEU A 276 11.69 7.46 -6.63
N ALA A 277 12.37 8.43 -6.01
CA ALA A 277 11.72 9.60 -5.42
C ALA A 277 10.99 10.48 -6.46
N PRO A 278 11.56 10.80 -7.64
CA PRO A 278 10.83 11.59 -8.65
C PRO A 278 9.65 10.82 -9.24
N ARG A 279 9.78 9.50 -9.44
CA ARG A 279 8.71 8.67 -9.97
C ARG A 279 7.55 8.53 -8.98
N ASP A 280 7.85 8.21 -7.72
CA ASP A 280 6.84 8.10 -6.68
C ASP A 280 6.11 9.43 -6.48
N TYR A 281 6.85 10.55 -6.56
CA TYR A 281 6.27 11.88 -6.53
C TYR A 281 5.34 12.12 -7.72
N LEU A 282 5.76 11.80 -8.94
CA LEU A 282 4.94 11.92 -10.15
C LEU A 282 3.67 11.05 -10.04
N VAL A 283 3.82 9.79 -9.70
CA VAL A 283 2.71 8.84 -9.57
C VAL A 283 1.78 9.23 -8.40
N SER A 284 2.29 9.88 -7.35
CA SER A 284 1.45 10.35 -6.25
C SER A 284 0.41 11.40 -6.68
N PHE A 285 0.72 12.24 -7.67
CA PHE A 285 -0.29 13.16 -8.27
C PHE A 285 -1.36 12.40 -9.01
N LEU A 286 -0.98 11.37 -9.78
CA LEU A 286 -1.95 10.51 -10.44
C LEU A 286 -2.84 9.81 -9.40
N LYS A 287 -2.23 9.24 -8.34
CA LYS A 287 -2.94 8.56 -7.26
C LYS A 287 -3.91 9.50 -6.54
N ILE A 288 -3.43 10.65 -6.06
CA ILE A 288 -4.25 11.63 -5.34
C ILE A 288 -5.28 12.25 -6.29
N GLY A 289 -4.89 12.57 -7.53
CA GLY A 289 -5.79 13.11 -8.54
C GLY A 289 -6.96 12.18 -8.84
N ALA A 290 -6.70 10.91 -9.12
CA ALA A 290 -7.74 9.91 -9.38
C ALA A 290 -8.67 9.72 -8.15
N VAL A 291 -8.08 9.71 -6.93
CA VAL A 291 -8.83 9.66 -5.67
C VAL A 291 -9.76 10.86 -5.53
N VAL A 292 -9.26 12.06 -5.80
CA VAL A 292 -10.07 13.30 -5.72
C VAL A 292 -11.15 13.30 -6.79
N VAL A 293 -10.83 12.95 -8.04
CA VAL A 293 -11.80 12.88 -9.13
C VAL A 293 -12.90 11.88 -8.82
N LEU A 294 -12.55 10.70 -8.31
CA LEU A 294 -13.52 9.69 -7.92
C LEU A 294 -14.39 10.15 -6.73
N ALA A 295 -13.77 10.75 -5.71
CA ALA A 295 -14.52 11.30 -4.57
C ALA A 295 -15.50 12.40 -4.99
N VAL A 296 -15.05 13.34 -5.83
CA VAL A 296 -15.92 14.39 -6.40
C VAL A 296 -17.02 13.76 -7.27
N GLY A 297 -16.67 12.76 -8.08
CA GLY A 297 -17.62 12.01 -8.88
C GLY A 297 -18.73 11.38 -8.04
N ILE A 298 -18.36 10.72 -6.94
CA ILE A 298 -19.36 10.13 -6.02
C ILE A 298 -20.24 11.20 -5.35
N LEU A 299 -19.66 12.35 -4.98
CA LEU A 299 -20.43 13.45 -4.38
C LEU A 299 -21.42 14.09 -5.37
N LEU A 300 -21.05 14.21 -6.64
CA LEU A 300 -21.89 14.80 -7.68
C LEU A 300 -22.98 13.84 -8.18
N VAL A 301 -22.59 12.59 -8.48
CA VAL A 301 -23.48 11.57 -9.06
C VAL A 301 -24.35 10.91 -7.98
N GLN A 302 -23.87 10.86 -6.74
CA GLN A 302 -24.53 10.20 -5.60
C GLN A 302 -25.00 8.77 -5.94
N PRO A 303 -24.12 7.90 -6.48
CA PRO A 303 -24.51 6.59 -6.94
C PRO A 303 -25.05 5.75 -5.77
N VAL A 304 -26.06 4.93 -6.09
CA VAL A 304 -26.66 4.02 -5.13
C VAL A 304 -25.82 2.75 -5.04
N ILE A 305 -25.59 2.28 -3.83
CA ILE A 305 -24.96 0.99 -3.54
C ILE A 305 -25.96 -0.12 -3.90
N GLN A 306 -25.55 -0.97 -4.86
CA GLN A 306 -26.35 -2.09 -5.34
C GLN A 306 -26.08 -3.38 -4.54
N MET A 307 -24.84 -3.53 -4.06
CA MET A 307 -24.44 -4.69 -3.26
C MET A 307 -25.22 -4.73 -1.94
N PRO A 308 -25.76 -5.88 -1.51
CA PRO A 308 -26.43 -5.99 -0.22
C PRO A 308 -25.49 -5.67 0.95
N TYR A 309 -26.05 -5.25 2.09
CA TYR A 309 -25.25 -4.94 3.27
C TYR A 309 -24.45 -6.14 3.78
N LEU A 310 -24.97 -7.35 3.62
CA LEU A 310 -24.34 -8.62 4.00
C LEU A 310 -24.81 -9.73 3.05
N THR A 311 -23.88 -10.52 2.50
CA THR A 311 -24.18 -11.75 1.77
C THR A 311 -24.09 -12.96 2.71
N ARG A 312 -25.00 -13.91 2.54
CA ARG A 312 -25.01 -15.13 3.34
C ARG A 312 -24.35 -16.28 2.55
N PRO A 313 -23.57 -17.18 3.20
CA PRO A 313 -22.91 -18.30 2.52
C PRO A 313 -23.90 -19.21 1.79
N GLU A 314 -25.11 -19.39 2.35
CA GLU A 314 -26.18 -20.27 1.83
C GLU A 314 -26.68 -19.82 0.46
N MET A 315 -26.47 -18.55 0.08
CA MET A 315 -26.85 -18.03 -1.25
C MET A 315 -26.00 -18.66 -2.38
N PHE A 316 -24.82 -19.20 -2.05
CA PHE A 316 -23.88 -19.70 -3.05
C PHE A 316 -23.83 -21.22 -3.10
N THR A 317 -23.62 -21.78 -4.29
CA THR A 317 -23.50 -23.21 -4.49
C THR A 317 -22.43 -23.83 -3.60
N GLY A 318 -22.81 -24.82 -2.81
CA GLY A 318 -21.92 -25.49 -1.84
C GLY A 318 -21.64 -24.66 -0.58
N GLY A 319 -22.48 -23.64 -0.27
CA GLY A 319 -22.40 -22.88 0.97
C GLY A 319 -21.15 -22.01 1.11
N MET A 320 -20.50 -21.68 0.00
CA MET A 320 -19.26 -20.88 0.01
C MET A 320 -19.26 -19.78 -1.01
N ARG A 321 -18.75 -18.62 -0.60
CA ARG A 321 -18.60 -17.45 -1.45
C ARG A 321 -17.66 -17.73 -2.63
N PRO A 322 -17.95 -17.20 -3.83
CA PRO A 322 -17.26 -17.60 -5.05
C PRO A 322 -15.90 -16.93 -5.25
N VAL A 323 -15.71 -15.67 -4.82
CA VAL A 323 -14.49 -14.88 -5.12
C VAL A 323 -13.34 -15.24 -4.18
N VAL A 324 -13.58 -15.15 -2.87
CA VAL A 324 -12.67 -15.64 -1.84
C VAL A 324 -13.43 -16.67 -1.00
N ALA A 325 -13.06 -17.93 -1.12
CA ALA A 325 -13.73 -19.01 -0.41
C ALA A 325 -13.43 -18.90 1.10
N GLY A 326 -14.49 -19.04 1.91
CA GLY A 326 -14.38 -19.03 3.37
C GLY A 326 -15.45 -18.18 4.06
N SER A 327 -15.40 -18.21 5.40
CA SER A 327 -16.31 -17.48 6.29
C SER A 327 -16.02 -15.98 6.29
N LEU A 328 -16.98 -15.17 6.83
CA LEU A 328 -16.78 -13.73 7.00
C LEU A 328 -15.54 -13.46 7.89
N PHE A 329 -15.48 -14.12 9.04
CA PHE A 329 -14.29 -14.17 9.88
C PHE A 329 -13.59 -15.50 9.61
N PRO A 330 -12.31 -15.51 9.27
CA PRO A 330 -11.38 -14.37 9.20
C PRO A 330 -11.22 -13.75 7.80
N PHE A 331 -11.85 -14.29 6.74
CA PHE A 331 -11.46 -14.00 5.35
C PHE A 331 -11.77 -12.58 4.87
N CYS A 332 -12.83 -11.94 5.35
CA CYS A 332 -13.07 -10.52 5.04
C CYS A 332 -11.90 -9.64 5.52
N PHE A 333 -11.39 -9.93 6.72
CA PHE A 333 -10.34 -9.15 7.37
C PHE A 333 -8.98 -9.30 6.71
N ILE A 334 -8.60 -10.53 6.32
CA ILE A 334 -7.33 -10.75 5.59
C ILE A 334 -7.41 -10.28 4.14
N THR A 335 -8.58 -10.29 3.52
CA THR A 335 -8.77 -9.82 2.14
C THR A 335 -8.56 -8.30 2.04
N ILE A 336 -9.02 -7.54 3.04
CA ILE A 336 -8.84 -6.07 3.14
C ILE A 336 -7.57 -5.70 3.92
N ALA A 337 -6.60 -6.55 4.05
CA ALA A 337 -5.45 -6.31 4.91
C ALA A 337 -4.86 -4.90 4.75
N CYS A 338 -4.48 -4.48 3.55
CA CYS A 338 -3.75 -3.24 3.32
C CYS A 338 -4.56 -1.99 3.64
N GLY A 339 -5.81 -1.91 3.16
CA GLY A 339 -6.66 -0.72 3.37
C GLY A 339 -7.08 -0.46 4.82
N ALA A 340 -6.89 -1.45 5.72
CA ALA A 340 -7.19 -1.33 7.14
C ALA A 340 -5.93 -1.34 8.01
N ILE A 341 -5.05 -2.32 7.82
CA ILE A 341 -3.74 -2.42 8.48
C ILE A 341 -2.81 -3.33 7.69
N SER A 342 -1.61 -2.86 7.40
CA SER A 342 -0.64 -3.57 6.57
C SER A 342 0.73 -3.66 7.24
N GLY A 343 1.27 -4.87 7.29
CA GLY A 343 2.64 -5.09 7.76
C GLY A 343 3.69 -4.52 6.83
N PHE A 344 3.42 -4.50 5.53
CA PHE A 344 4.31 -3.88 4.56
C PHE A 344 4.56 -2.39 4.86
N HIS A 345 3.55 -1.68 5.36
CA HIS A 345 3.71 -0.27 5.78
C HIS A 345 4.79 -0.11 6.86
N SER A 346 4.88 -1.05 7.79
CA SER A 346 5.91 -1.03 8.82
C SER A 346 7.32 -1.16 8.25
N LEU A 347 7.48 -1.86 7.11
CA LEU A 347 8.76 -1.95 6.40
C LEU A 347 9.10 -0.64 5.68
N VAL A 348 8.13 0.04 5.08
CA VAL A 348 8.32 1.37 4.50
C VAL A 348 8.63 2.40 5.60
N ALA A 349 7.86 2.34 6.70
CA ALA A 349 8.02 3.22 7.87
C ALA A 349 9.35 2.99 8.63
N SER A 350 10.02 1.86 8.44
CA SER A 350 11.35 1.55 9.01
C SER A 350 12.45 1.38 7.96
N GLY A 351 12.14 1.46 6.68
CA GLY A 351 13.09 1.23 5.57
C GLY A 351 13.56 2.52 4.92
N THR A 352 12.70 3.16 4.15
CA THR A 352 13.03 4.33 3.31
C THR A 352 12.67 5.65 3.97
N THR A 353 11.44 5.80 4.43
CA THR A 353 10.89 7.07 4.94
C THR A 353 11.68 7.69 6.11
N PRO A 354 12.15 6.95 7.14
CA PRO A 354 12.86 7.54 8.27
C PRO A 354 14.20 8.14 7.87
N LYS A 355 14.78 7.70 6.76
CA LYS A 355 16.04 8.20 6.19
C LYS A 355 15.87 9.49 5.38
N MET A 356 14.62 9.92 5.16
CA MET A 356 14.28 11.09 4.35
C MET A 356 13.60 12.21 5.16
N ILE A 357 13.14 11.92 6.37
CA ILE A 357 12.36 12.84 7.20
C ILE A 357 13.27 13.84 7.93
N THR A 358 12.94 15.12 7.86
CA THR A 358 13.79 16.19 8.41
C THR A 358 13.39 16.67 9.81
N ARG A 359 12.17 16.37 10.28
CA ARG A 359 11.65 16.81 11.60
C ARG A 359 10.72 15.77 12.20
N GLU A 360 10.78 15.56 13.51
CA GLU A 360 9.89 14.59 14.18
C GLU A 360 8.40 14.97 14.04
N ARG A 361 8.05 16.25 14.00
CA ARG A 361 6.64 16.69 13.80
C ARG A 361 6.06 16.21 12.45
N PHE A 362 6.89 15.91 11.44
CA PHE A 362 6.43 15.42 10.16
C PHE A 362 6.10 13.91 10.17
N ILE A 363 6.57 13.17 11.18
CA ILE A 363 6.25 11.76 11.37
C ILE A 363 4.73 11.53 11.45
N ARG A 364 4.02 12.39 12.21
CA ARG A 364 2.57 12.26 12.38
C ARG A 364 1.78 12.41 11.06
N PRO A 365 1.93 13.48 10.27
CA PRO A 365 1.23 13.57 8.99
C PRO A 365 1.70 12.52 7.98
N VAL A 366 2.96 12.16 7.96
CA VAL A 366 3.49 11.17 7.02
C VAL A 366 3.03 9.76 7.41
N GLY A 367 3.24 9.29 8.63
CA GLY A 367 2.82 7.95 9.04
C GLY A 367 1.30 7.85 9.20
N TYR A 368 0.71 8.61 10.13
CA TYR A 368 -0.72 8.52 10.41
C TYR A 368 -1.60 9.06 9.28
N GLY A 369 -1.21 10.21 8.70
CA GLY A 369 -2.00 10.88 7.66
C GLY A 369 -2.02 10.14 6.33
N ALA A 370 -0.90 9.57 5.89
CA ALA A 370 -0.85 8.82 4.64
C ALA A 370 -1.66 7.52 4.71
N MET A 371 -1.65 6.83 5.87
CA MET A 371 -2.49 5.65 6.07
C MET A 371 -4.00 6.00 6.04
N CYS A 372 -4.40 7.13 6.61
CA CYS A 372 -5.79 7.59 6.49
C CYS A 372 -6.18 7.89 5.03
N LEU A 373 -5.24 8.44 4.23
CA LEU A 373 -5.49 8.69 2.81
C LEU A 373 -5.58 7.37 2.02
N GLU A 374 -4.73 6.39 2.34
CA GLU A 374 -4.82 5.05 1.73
C GLU A 374 -6.14 4.36 2.07
N SER A 375 -6.58 4.46 3.30
CA SER A 375 -7.87 3.92 3.72
C SER A 375 -9.05 4.59 2.99
N LEU A 376 -8.96 5.89 2.66
CA LEU A 376 -9.94 6.56 1.82
C LEU A 376 -9.96 5.96 0.39
N VAL A 377 -8.80 5.61 -0.16
CA VAL A 377 -8.72 4.85 -1.43
C VAL A 377 -9.46 3.52 -1.32
N ALA A 378 -9.28 2.79 -0.21
CA ALA A 378 -9.95 1.52 0.04
C ALA A 378 -11.49 1.67 0.13
N ILE A 379 -11.99 2.73 0.78
CA ILE A 379 -13.42 3.04 0.81
C ILE A 379 -13.94 3.33 -0.60
N MET A 380 -13.23 4.08 -1.42
CA MET A 380 -13.65 4.37 -2.78
C MET A 380 -13.62 3.15 -3.69
N ALA A 381 -12.64 2.25 -3.50
CA ALA A 381 -12.58 0.96 -4.20
C ALA A 381 -13.78 0.06 -3.81
N MET A 382 -14.13 0.03 -2.54
CA MET A 382 -15.34 -0.65 -2.05
C MET A 382 -16.61 -0.07 -2.69
N ILE A 383 -16.73 1.26 -2.75
CA ILE A 383 -17.86 1.93 -3.39
C ILE A 383 -17.92 1.58 -4.88
N ALA A 384 -16.79 1.65 -5.61
CA ALA A 384 -16.74 1.33 -7.02
C ALA A 384 -17.20 -0.11 -7.31
N ALA A 385 -16.81 -1.08 -6.48
CA ALA A 385 -17.28 -2.44 -6.59
C ALA A 385 -18.79 -2.60 -6.25
N CYS A 386 -19.26 -1.90 -5.21
CA CYS A 386 -20.62 -2.05 -4.71
C CYS A 386 -21.69 -1.23 -5.47
N VAL A 387 -21.26 -0.29 -6.31
CA VAL A 387 -22.16 0.45 -7.24
C VAL A 387 -22.53 -0.40 -8.45
N LEU A 388 -21.76 -1.42 -8.78
CA LEU A 388 -22.09 -2.37 -9.83
C LEU A 388 -23.29 -3.23 -9.42
N ASP A 389 -24.03 -3.68 -10.42
CA ASP A 389 -25.03 -4.73 -10.21
C ASP A 389 -24.35 -5.98 -9.64
N PRO A 390 -24.88 -6.60 -8.56
CA PRO A 390 -24.26 -7.76 -7.96
C PRO A 390 -24.04 -8.93 -8.91
N GLY A 391 -25.00 -9.14 -9.87
CA GLY A 391 -24.85 -10.16 -10.90
C GLY A 391 -23.65 -9.91 -11.80
N ALA A 392 -23.47 -8.66 -12.25
CA ALA A 392 -22.29 -8.26 -13.03
C ALA A 392 -20.99 -8.40 -12.20
N TYR A 393 -21.00 -7.96 -10.92
CA TYR A 393 -19.86 -8.11 -10.02
C TYR A 393 -19.40 -9.58 -9.90
N PHE A 394 -20.35 -10.51 -9.64
CA PHE A 394 -20.00 -11.93 -9.49
C PHE A 394 -19.60 -12.56 -10.83
N ALA A 395 -20.22 -12.18 -11.95
CA ALA A 395 -19.85 -12.64 -13.28
C ALA A 395 -18.39 -12.27 -13.66
N ILE A 396 -17.92 -11.11 -13.22
CA ILE A 396 -16.54 -10.65 -13.44
C ILE A 396 -15.56 -11.37 -12.52
N ASN A 397 -15.86 -11.47 -11.23
CA ASN A 397 -14.89 -11.89 -10.21
C ASN A 397 -14.91 -13.39 -9.88
N ALA A 398 -15.99 -14.13 -10.21
CA ALA A 398 -16.04 -15.55 -9.93
C ALA A 398 -15.12 -16.33 -10.89
N PRO A 399 -14.38 -17.35 -10.38
CA PRO A 399 -13.49 -18.16 -11.22
C PRO A 399 -14.27 -18.97 -12.27
N ALA A 400 -13.72 -19.07 -13.48
CA ALA A 400 -14.33 -19.84 -14.58
C ALA A 400 -14.60 -21.30 -14.21
N GLY A 401 -13.76 -21.90 -13.37
CA GLY A 401 -13.99 -23.27 -12.85
C GLY A 401 -15.26 -23.44 -12.02
N LEU A 402 -15.87 -22.33 -11.57
CA LEU A 402 -17.09 -22.33 -10.76
C LEU A 402 -18.34 -21.97 -11.57
N VAL A 403 -18.20 -20.98 -12.46
CA VAL A 403 -19.33 -20.39 -13.21
C VAL A 403 -19.34 -20.78 -14.68
N GLY A 404 -18.33 -21.49 -15.15
CA GLY A 404 -18.13 -21.80 -16.56
C GLY A 404 -17.39 -20.68 -17.32
N SER A 405 -17.06 -20.95 -18.59
CA SER A 405 -16.36 -20.00 -19.47
C SER A 405 -17.30 -19.38 -20.53
N ALA A 406 -18.43 -20.01 -20.81
CA ALA A 406 -19.40 -19.50 -21.76
C ALA A 406 -20.32 -18.48 -21.10
N PRO A 407 -20.61 -17.34 -21.75
CA PRO A 407 -21.42 -16.26 -21.17
C PRO A 407 -22.79 -16.71 -20.64
N GLY A 408 -23.45 -17.62 -21.31
CA GLY A 408 -24.75 -18.19 -20.87
C GLY A 408 -24.62 -19.01 -19.57
N GLN A 409 -23.55 -19.79 -19.43
CA GLN A 409 -23.29 -20.59 -18.22
C GLN A 409 -23.03 -19.67 -17.02
N VAL A 410 -22.23 -18.61 -17.22
CA VAL A 410 -21.94 -17.63 -16.18
C VAL A 410 -23.21 -16.94 -15.72
N ALA A 411 -24.06 -16.46 -16.67
CA ALA A 411 -25.31 -15.82 -16.34
C ALA A 411 -26.24 -16.76 -15.55
N GLN A 412 -26.36 -18.01 -15.96
CA GLN A 412 -27.16 -19.03 -15.28
C GLN A 412 -26.65 -19.31 -13.85
N ALA A 413 -25.35 -19.53 -13.70
CA ALA A 413 -24.74 -19.84 -12.41
C ALA A 413 -24.89 -18.69 -11.41
N VAL A 414 -24.66 -17.44 -11.85
CA VAL A 414 -24.78 -16.25 -11.00
C VAL A 414 -26.24 -15.96 -10.65
N SER A 415 -27.15 -16.11 -11.59
CA SER A 415 -28.59 -15.94 -11.33
C SER A 415 -29.12 -16.99 -10.34
N ALA A 416 -28.59 -18.22 -10.36
CA ALA A 416 -28.91 -19.24 -9.37
C ALA A 416 -28.51 -18.89 -7.93
N TRP A 417 -27.58 -17.96 -7.74
CA TRP A 417 -27.19 -17.41 -6.42
C TRP A 417 -28.12 -16.29 -5.94
N GLY A 418 -29.19 -15.98 -6.67
CA GLY A 418 -30.09 -14.89 -6.35
C GLY A 418 -29.62 -13.52 -6.82
N PHE A 419 -28.64 -13.47 -7.73
CA PHE A 419 -28.13 -12.24 -8.36
C PHE A 419 -28.44 -12.30 -9.87
N PRO A 420 -29.63 -11.91 -10.30
CA PRO A 420 -30.06 -12.05 -11.68
C PRO A 420 -29.19 -11.22 -12.61
N VAL A 421 -28.68 -11.85 -13.67
CA VAL A 421 -27.90 -11.19 -14.72
C VAL A 421 -28.17 -11.91 -16.04
N THR A 422 -28.35 -11.17 -17.12
CA THR A 422 -28.61 -11.73 -18.44
C THR A 422 -27.35 -11.70 -19.31
N LEU A 423 -27.33 -12.54 -20.35
CA LEU A 423 -26.30 -12.50 -21.39
C LEU A 423 -26.22 -11.11 -22.04
N ALA A 424 -27.39 -10.49 -22.30
CA ALA A 424 -27.46 -9.16 -22.90
C ALA A 424 -26.79 -8.07 -22.03
N ASP A 425 -26.98 -8.14 -20.71
CA ASP A 425 -26.35 -7.20 -19.77
C ASP A 425 -24.83 -7.33 -19.79
N LEU A 426 -24.30 -8.56 -19.75
CA LEU A 426 -22.87 -8.82 -19.78
C LEU A 426 -22.23 -8.39 -21.11
N THR A 427 -22.91 -8.66 -22.25
CA THR A 427 -22.45 -8.24 -23.57
C THR A 427 -22.47 -6.72 -23.71
N ARG A 428 -23.53 -6.07 -23.23
CA ARG A 428 -23.65 -4.60 -23.23
C ARG A 428 -22.56 -3.96 -22.37
N LEU A 429 -22.28 -4.53 -21.19
CA LEU A 429 -21.22 -4.05 -20.32
C LEU A 429 -19.86 -4.15 -21.02
N ALA A 430 -19.52 -5.30 -21.62
CA ALA A 430 -18.25 -5.49 -22.35
C ALA A 430 -18.11 -4.50 -23.51
N SER A 431 -19.15 -4.35 -24.33
CA SER A 431 -19.14 -3.43 -25.48
C SER A 431 -19.02 -1.96 -25.08
N SER A 432 -19.66 -1.55 -23.98
CA SER A 432 -19.61 -0.16 -23.49
C SER A 432 -18.19 0.29 -23.10
N ILE A 433 -17.36 -0.62 -22.62
CA ILE A 433 -15.97 -0.35 -22.22
C ILE A 433 -14.94 -0.72 -23.31
N GLY A 434 -15.40 -1.23 -24.47
CA GLY A 434 -14.56 -1.60 -25.61
C GLY A 434 -13.84 -2.94 -25.46
N GLU A 435 -14.31 -3.80 -24.56
CA GLU A 435 -13.74 -5.13 -24.33
C GLU A 435 -14.55 -6.23 -25.05
N LYS A 436 -13.87 -7.33 -25.41
CA LYS A 436 -14.55 -8.50 -25.99
C LYS A 436 -15.34 -9.28 -24.94
N THR A 437 -14.82 -9.35 -23.72
CA THR A 437 -15.48 -10.03 -22.59
C THR A 437 -14.94 -9.47 -21.28
N VAL A 438 -15.76 -9.47 -20.25
CA VAL A 438 -15.39 -9.13 -18.86
C VAL A 438 -15.51 -10.32 -17.93
N LEU A 439 -15.88 -11.50 -18.45
CA LEU A 439 -16.23 -12.67 -17.64
C LEU A 439 -14.99 -13.34 -17.05
N ALA A 440 -15.14 -13.81 -15.81
CA ALA A 440 -14.12 -14.55 -15.07
C ALA A 440 -12.73 -13.86 -15.05
N ARG A 441 -12.72 -12.53 -15.14
CA ARG A 441 -11.51 -11.70 -14.96
C ARG A 441 -11.27 -11.48 -13.46
N THR A 442 -10.84 -12.53 -12.80
CA THR A 442 -10.59 -12.51 -11.35
C THR A 442 -9.44 -11.56 -10.98
N GLY A 443 -9.43 -11.08 -9.72
CA GLY A 443 -8.37 -10.22 -9.21
C GLY A 443 -8.75 -8.77 -8.95
N GLY A 444 -10.01 -8.39 -9.22
CA GLY A 444 -10.61 -7.11 -8.79
C GLY A 444 -10.34 -5.90 -9.69
N ALA A 445 -9.23 -5.86 -10.44
CA ALA A 445 -8.84 -4.73 -11.28
C ALA A 445 -9.92 -4.33 -12.32
N PRO A 446 -10.46 -5.23 -13.13
CA PRO A 446 -11.52 -4.88 -14.08
C PRO A 446 -12.78 -4.37 -13.39
N THR A 447 -13.13 -4.94 -12.24
CA THR A 447 -14.30 -4.49 -11.45
C THR A 447 -14.11 -3.08 -10.94
N LEU A 448 -12.94 -2.75 -10.40
CA LEU A 448 -12.61 -1.38 -9.98
C LEU A 448 -12.72 -0.40 -11.16
N ALA A 449 -12.11 -0.74 -12.29
CA ALA A 449 -12.12 0.09 -13.48
C ALA A 449 -13.53 0.32 -14.02
N ILE A 450 -14.37 -0.71 -14.07
CA ILE A 450 -15.77 -0.60 -14.49
C ILE A 450 -16.56 0.29 -13.51
N GLY A 451 -16.40 0.08 -12.21
CA GLY A 451 -17.07 0.88 -11.18
C GLY A 451 -16.68 2.36 -11.25
N MET A 452 -15.39 2.66 -11.38
CA MET A 452 -14.89 4.02 -11.59
C MET A 452 -15.46 4.64 -12.87
N THR A 453 -15.47 3.89 -13.96
CA THR A 453 -16.00 4.33 -15.25
C THR A 453 -17.52 4.60 -15.18
N LYS A 454 -18.28 3.78 -14.46
CA LYS A 454 -19.70 4.00 -14.25
C LYS A 454 -19.99 5.31 -13.50
N ILE A 455 -19.20 5.63 -12.48
CA ILE A 455 -19.35 6.87 -11.69
C ILE A 455 -18.95 8.08 -12.52
N ILE A 456 -17.77 8.06 -13.15
CA ILE A 456 -17.23 9.20 -13.89
C ILE A 456 -17.96 9.39 -15.22
N GLY A 457 -18.33 8.30 -15.91
CA GLY A 457 -19.06 8.31 -17.16
C GLY A 457 -20.44 8.98 -17.05
N ALA A 458 -21.04 8.94 -15.87
CA ALA A 458 -22.29 9.66 -15.60
C ALA A 458 -22.12 11.21 -15.64
N ILE A 459 -20.90 11.71 -15.47
CA ILE A 459 -20.58 13.15 -15.52
C ILE A 459 -20.10 13.55 -16.91
N VAL A 460 -19.18 12.78 -17.48
CA VAL A 460 -18.48 13.17 -18.73
C VAL A 460 -19.31 12.79 -19.95
N GLY A 461 -20.01 11.65 -19.92
CA GLY A 461 -20.82 11.15 -21.03
C GLY A 461 -20.02 10.71 -22.26
N GLY A 462 -20.70 10.01 -23.19
CA GLY A 462 -20.13 9.60 -24.50
C GLY A 462 -19.30 8.32 -24.44
N ASP A 463 -19.52 7.44 -25.45
CA ASP A 463 -18.90 6.10 -25.50
C ASP A 463 -17.36 6.13 -25.57
N ALA A 464 -16.81 7.12 -26.30
CA ALA A 464 -15.35 7.28 -26.40
C ALA A 464 -14.70 7.64 -25.05
N ALA A 465 -15.37 8.50 -24.29
CA ALA A 465 -14.91 8.89 -22.96
C ALA A 465 -15.00 7.73 -21.96
N ILE A 466 -16.04 6.93 -22.02
CA ILE A 466 -16.22 5.74 -21.16
C ILE A 466 -15.09 4.74 -21.40
N LYS A 467 -14.76 4.44 -22.65
CA LYS A 467 -13.64 3.55 -23.02
C LYS A 467 -12.29 4.11 -22.53
N LEU A 468 -12.05 5.41 -22.73
CA LEU A 468 -10.85 6.08 -22.26
C LEU A 468 -10.69 5.99 -20.75
N TRP A 469 -11.76 6.22 -19.98
CA TRP A 469 -11.74 6.15 -18.52
C TRP A 469 -11.51 4.73 -18.01
N TYR A 470 -12.07 3.72 -18.67
CA TYR A 470 -11.85 2.32 -18.30
C TYR A 470 -10.35 1.94 -18.44
N HIS A 471 -9.76 2.23 -19.60
CA HIS A 471 -8.34 1.92 -19.81
C HIS A 471 -7.41 2.78 -18.94
N PHE A 472 -7.79 4.05 -18.68
CA PHE A 472 -7.10 4.90 -17.72
C PHE A 472 -7.13 4.29 -16.30
N ALA A 473 -8.26 3.76 -15.87
CA ALA A 473 -8.40 3.15 -14.54
C ALA A 473 -7.56 1.87 -14.39
N LEU A 474 -7.52 1.01 -15.43
CA LEU A 474 -6.63 -0.17 -15.44
C LEU A 474 -5.16 0.21 -15.35
N MET A 475 -4.74 1.18 -16.17
CA MET A 475 -3.38 1.67 -16.16
C MET A 475 -3.02 2.37 -14.84
N PHE A 476 -3.95 3.17 -14.29
CA PHE A 476 -3.81 3.78 -12.97
C PHE A 476 -3.49 2.71 -11.92
N GLU A 477 -4.21 1.59 -11.92
CA GLU A 477 -3.97 0.49 -10.99
C GLU A 477 -2.58 -0.12 -11.17
N ALA A 478 -2.15 -0.40 -12.41
CA ALA A 478 -0.83 -0.94 -12.68
C ALA A 478 0.30 -0.03 -12.17
N LEU A 479 0.22 1.29 -12.43
CA LEU A 479 1.17 2.28 -11.93
C LEU A 479 1.13 2.39 -10.40
N PHE A 480 -0.07 2.25 -9.83
CA PHE A 480 -0.28 2.28 -8.40
C PHE A 480 0.50 1.17 -7.69
N ILE A 481 0.51 -0.03 -8.26
CA ILE A 481 1.16 -1.22 -7.71
C ILE A 481 2.66 -1.18 -7.94
N LEU A 482 3.10 -0.74 -9.12
CA LEU A 482 4.50 -0.83 -9.54
C LEU A 482 5.43 0.00 -8.64
N THR A 483 4.98 1.15 -8.12
CA THR A 483 5.75 1.93 -7.12
C THR A 483 6.03 1.15 -5.84
N THR A 484 5.09 0.30 -5.43
CA THR A 484 5.25 -0.54 -4.24
C THR A 484 6.26 -1.66 -4.49
N VAL A 485 6.28 -2.25 -5.69
CA VAL A 485 7.30 -3.25 -6.10
C VAL A 485 8.70 -2.68 -6.04
N ASP A 486 8.89 -1.44 -6.49
CA ASP A 486 10.18 -0.74 -6.49
C ASP A 486 10.73 -0.57 -5.08
N VAL A 487 9.91 -0.01 -4.20
CA VAL A 487 10.28 0.24 -2.80
C VAL A 487 10.50 -1.06 -2.06
N ALA A 488 9.64 -2.07 -2.27
CA ALA A 488 9.75 -3.37 -1.64
C ALA A 488 11.03 -4.12 -2.06
N THR A 489 11.40 -4.06 -3.35
CA THR A 489 12.64 -4.66 -3.83
C THR A 489 13.88 -4.01 -3.20
N ARG A 490 13.85 -2.69 -3.02
CA ARG A 490 14.92 -1.98 -2.31
C ARG A 490 14.99 -2.33 -0.82
N ILE A 491 13.86 -2.46 -0.15
CA ILE A 491 13.81 -2.89 1.26
C ILE A 491 14.37 -4.30 1.40
N GLY A 492 14.01 -5.23 0.49
CA GLY A 492 14.57 -6.57 0.46
C GLY A 492 16.09 -6.59 0.28
N ARG A 493 16.63 -5.73 -0.59
CA ARG A 493 18.07 -5.51 -0.72
C ARG A 493 18.70 -5.09 0.62
N PHE A 494 18.11 -4.10 1.32
CA PHE A 494 18.64 -3.66 2.62
C PHE A 494 18.67 -4.78 3.63
N LEU A 495 17.62 -5.60 3.72
CA LEU A 495 17.56 -6.73 4.63
C LEU A 495 18.63 -7.78 4.32
N ILE A 496 18.90 -8.06 3.03
CA ILE A 496 19.97 -8.98 2.61
C ILE A 496 21.34 -8.39 2.95
N GLN A 497 21.57 -7.10 2.68
CA GLN A 497 22.82 -6.42 3.02
C GLN A 497 23.05 -6.39 4.54
N GLU A 498 22.02 -6.15 5.34
CA GLU A 498 22.08 -6.20 6.80
C GLU A 498 22.44 -7.62 7.29
N LEU A 499 21.81 -8.64 6.71
CA LEU A 499 22.10 -10.04 7.03
C LEU A 499 23.56 -10.41 6.66
N ALA A 500 23.98 -10.05 5.44
CA ALA A 500 25.34 -10.29 4.95
C ALA A 500 26.39 -9.52 5.77
N GLY A 501 26.07 -8.32 6.22
CA GLY A 501 26.92 -7.47 7.05
C GLY A 501 27.29 -8.08 8.39
N ARG A 502 26.53 -9.06 8.89
CA ARG A 502 26.86 -9.81 10.11
C ARG A 502 28.09 -10.71 9.94
N PHE A 503 28.33 -11.18 8.71
CA PHE A 503 29.46 -12.05 8.37
C PHE A 503 30.58 -11.26 7.68
N TRP A 504 30.22 -10.23 6.92
CA TRP A 504 31.13 -9.38 6.17
C TRP A 504 30.73 -7.90 6.31
N PRO A 505 31.35 -7.14 7.23
CA PRO A 505 30.91 -5.76 7.56
C PRO A 505 30.81 -4.81 6.37
N ARG A 506 31.66 -4.99 5.33
CA ARG A 506 31.59 -4.18 4.10
C ARG A 506 30.29 -4.40 3.30
N ALA A 507 29.62 -5.53 3.47
CA ALA A 507 28.37 -5.80 2.77
C ALA A 507 27.20 -4.92 3.31
N ALA A 508 27.28 -4.47 4.56
CA ALA A 508 26.31 -3.57 5.16
C ALA A 508 26.45 -2.11 4.66
N ASP A 509 27.61 -1.74 4.09
CA ASP A 509 27.82 -0.39 3.56
C ASP A 509 27.04 -0.20 2.25
N THR A 510 26.07 0.70 2.27
CA THR A 510 25.23 1.04 1.09
C THR A 510 26.05 1.68 -0.04
N ARG A 511 27.26 2.19 0.25
CA ARG A 511 28.19 2.75 -0.74
C ARG A 511 28.96 1.66 -1.50
N PHE A 512 29.01 0.44 -0.98
CA PHE A 512 29.72 -0.67 -1.60
C PHE A 512 28.87 -1.31 -2.71
N TYR A 513 29.06 -0.87 -3.93
CA TYR A 513 28.27 -1.28 -5.10
C TYR A 513 28.20 -2.79 -5.36
N PRO A 514 29.28 -3.59 -5.22
CA PRO A 514 29.19 -5.02 -5.46
C PRO A 514 28.18 -5.72 -4.53
N ALA A 515 28.14 -5.36 -3.25
CA ALA A 515 27.16 -5.90 -2.31
C ALA A 515 25.74 -5.42 -2.64
N ASN A 516 25.59 -4.16 -3.06
CA ASN A 516 24.31 -3.61 -3.48
C ASN A 516 23.75 -4.38 -4.70
N ILE A 517 24.56 -4.58 -5.74
CA ILE A 517 24.17 -5.33 -6.94
C ILE A 517 23.87 -6.79 -6.60
N GLY A 518 24.74 -7.45 -5.83
CA GLY A 518 24.57 -8.85 -5.43
C GLY A 518 23.29 -9.09 -4.60
N ALA A 519 23.03 -8.23 -3.63
CA ALA A 519 21.82 -8.30 -2.80
C ALA A 519 20.56 -8.00 -3.61
N SER A 520 20.60 -7.01 -4.53
CA SER A 520 19.49 -6.71 -5.42
C SER A 520 19.18 -7.87 -6.37
N LEU A 521 20.23 -8.49 -6.94
CA LEU A 521 20.07 -9.63 -7.84
C LEU A 521 19.47 -10.84 -7.11
N LEU A 522 19.99 -11.13 -5.90
CA LEU A 522 19.49 -12.23 -5.07
C LEU A 522 18.01 -12.03 -4.71
N PHE A 523 17.65 -10.83 -4.28
CA PHE A 523 16.26 -10.54 -3.92
C PHE A 523 15.33 -10.51 -5.13
N ALA A 524 15.73 -9.84 -6.22
CA ALA A 524 14.95 -9.80 -7.46
C ALA A 524 14.80 -11.20 -8.08
N GLY A 525 15.84 -12.02 -8.04
CA GLY A 525 15.78 -13.40 -8.47
C GLY A 525 14.83 -14.26 -7.62
N ALA A 526 14.85 -14.05 -6.29
CA ALA A 526 13.98 -14.80 -5.38
C ALA A 526 12.49 -14.51 -5.61
N TRP A 527 12.05 -13.23 -5.60
CA TRP A 527 10.65 -12.94 -5.88
C TRP A 527 10.28 -13.16 -7.36
N GLY A 528 11.24 -12.99 -8.27
CA GLY A 528 11.08 -13.26 -9.69
C GLY A 528 10.79 -14.73 -9.98
N TYR A 529 11.43 -15.66 -9.26
CA TYR A 529 11.11 -17.10 -9.35
C TYR A 529 9.63 -17.37 -9.04
N PHE A 530 9.12 -16.82 -7.93
CA PHE A 530 7.70 -16.99 -7.55
C PHE A 530 6.75 -16.28 -8.51
N LEU A 531 7.13 -15.12 -9.06
CA LEU A 531 6.37 -14.44 -10.11
C LEU A 531 6.21 -15.32 -11.34
N VAL A 532 7.31 -15.84 -11.88
CA VAL A 532 7.28 -16.71 -13.08
C VAL A 532 6.48 -18.00 -12.81
N ALA A 533 6.63 -18.58 -11.62
CA ALA A 533 5.84 -19.72 -11.20
C ALA A 533 4.32 -19.41 -11.15
N GLY A 534 3.95 -18.23 -10.62
CA GLY A 534 2.56 -17.75 -10.60
C GLY A 534 1.98 -17.42 -11.97
N VAL A 535 2.79 -16.87 -12.87
CA VAL A 535 2.39 -16.60 -14.28
C VAL A 535 2.10 -17.90 -15.03
N LYS A 536 2.86 -18.94 -14.75
CA LYS A 536 2.70 -20.28 -15.37
C LYS A 536 1.63 -21.14 -14.70
N ASP A 537 1.01 -20.68 -13.61
CA ASP A 537 -0.04 -21.41 -12.92
C ASP A 537 -1.33 -21.42 -13.78
N PRO A 538 -1.84 -22.61 -14.18
CA PRO A 538 -3.06 -22.74 -14.97
C PRO A 538 -4.31 -22.21 -14.30
N LEU A 539 -4.32 -22.06 -12.96
CA LEU A 539 -5.44 -21.51 -12.18
C LEU A 539 -5.40 -19.99 -12.05
N GLY A 540 -4.40 -19.33 -12.65
CA GLY A 540 -4.30 -17.87 -12.71
C GLY A 540 -3.73 -17.19 -11.46
N GLY A 541 -3.04 -17.94 -10.57
CA GLY A 541 -2.16 -17.49 -9.47
C GLY A 541 -2.73 -16.50 -8.45
N VAL A 542 -3.46 -15.45 -8.84
CA VAL A 542 -3.94 -14.41 -7.92
C VAL A 542 -4.93 -14.96 -6.89
N ASN A 543 -5.87 -15.81 -7.29
CA ASN A 543 -6.88 -16.32 -6.37
C ASN A 543 -6.33 -17.33 -5.34
N SER A 544 -5.25 -18.02 -5.68
CA SER A 544 -4.54 -18.91 -4.76
C SER A 544 -3.60 -18.14 -3.83
N LEU A 545 -2.88 -17.13 -4.35
CA LEU A 545 -1.87 -16.40 -3.63
C LEU A 545 -2.42 -15.21 -2.81
N TRP A 546 -3.59 -14.62 -3.18
CA TRP A 546 -4.13 -13.46 -2.47
C TRP A 546 -4.43 -13.70 -0.99
N PRO A 547 -5.05 -14.82 -0.58
CA PRO A 547 -5.22 -15.13 0.83
C PRO A 547 -3.88 -15.30 1.58
N LEU A 548 -2.88 -15.94 0.95
CA LEU A 548 -1.54 -16.07 1.52
C LEU A 548 -0.86 -14.71 1.67
N PHE A 549 -1.02 -13.82 0.67
CA PHE A 549 -0.58 -12.43 0.75
C PHE A 549 -1.22 -11.70 1.94
N GLY A 550 -2.54 -11.83 2.12
CA GLY A 550 -3.25 -11.18 3.22
C GLY A 550 -2.79 -11.67 4.60
N ILE A 551 -2.63 -13.00 4.77
CA ILE A 551 -2.10 -13.62 5.99
C ILE A 551 -0.67 -13.13 6.26
N ALA A 552 0.22 -13.25 5.29
CA ALA A 552 1.62 -12.86 5.41
C ALA A 552 1.78 -11.37 5.76
N ASN A 553 1.00 -10.51 5.10
CA ASN A 553 1.01 -9.08 5.34
C ASN A 553 0.54 -8.72 6.76
N GLN A 554 -0.52 -9.35 7.27
CA GLN A 554 -1.00 -9.09 8.64
C GLN A 554 -0.12 -9.74 9.70
N LEU A 555 0.52 -10.89 9.44
CA LEU A 555 1.53 -11.46 10.34
C LEU A 555 2.71 -10.50 10.55
N LEU A 556 3.11 -9.82 9.49
CA LEU A 556 4.14 -8.78 9.57
C LEU A 556 3.69 -7.59 10.43
N SER A 557 2.39 -7.22 10.38
CA SER A 557 1.81 -6.23 11.32
C SER A 557 1.91 -6.70 12.77
N CYS A 558 1.68 -7.98 13.03
CA CYS A 558 1.83 -8.53 14.39
C CYS A 558 3.26 -8.36 14.91
N VAL A 559 4.28 -8.58 14.07
CA VAL A 559 5.70 -8.33 14.44
C VAL A 559 5.93 -6.85 14.76
N ALA A 560 5.43 -5.95 13.92
CA ALA A 560 5.56 -4.51 14.13
C ALA A 560 4.88 -4.04 15.43
N LEU A 561 3.67 -4.52 15.69
CA LEU A 561 2.93 -4.19 16.90
C LEU A 561 3.58 -4.79 18.16
N CYS A 562 4.17 -6.01 18.11
CA CYS A 562 4.98 -6.55 19.20
C CYS A 562 6.13 -5.61 19.58
N LEU A 563 6.86 -5.11 18.57
CA LEU A 563 7.92 -4.13 18.78
C LEU A 563 7.37 -2.84 19.40
N ALA A 564 6.25 -2.32 18.89
CA ALA A 564 5.61 -1.10 19.37
C ALA A 564 5.20 -1.20 20.85
N VAL A 565 4.60 -2.33 21.27
CA VAL A 565 4.29 -2.61 22.68
C VAL A 565 5.56 -2.61 23.53
N THR A 566 6.61 -3.29 23.08
CA THR A 566 7.90 -3.36 23.79
C THR A 566 8.52 -1.98 24.00
N ILE A 567 8.52 -1.15 22.95
CA ILE A 567 9.05 0.22 23.02
C ILE A 567 8.26 1.07 24.03
N LEU A 568 6.93 1.02 24.00
CA LEU A 568 6.11 1.79 24.94
C LEU A 568 6.31 1.35 26.40
N ILE A 569 6.49 0.06 26.67
CA ILE A 569 6.79 -0.45 28.01
C ILE A 569 8.17 0.03 28.47
N LYS A 570 9.20 -0.05 27.63
CA LYS A 570 10.55 0.40 27.93
C LYS A 570 10.67 1.91 28.10
N ALA A 571 9.86 2.68 27.37
CA ALA A 571 9.79 4.14 27.49
C ALA A 571 9.04 4.63 28.74
N ASP A 572 8.71 3.76 29.71
CA ASP A 572 7.87 4.04 30.88
C ASP A 572 6.46 4.55 30.56
N ARG A 573 5.95 4.13 29.39
CA ARG A 573 4.64 4.50 28.86
C ARG A 573 3.69 3.31 28.75
N ALA A 574 3.89 2.29 29.58
CA ALA A 574 3.09 1.06 29.58
C ALA A 574 1.58 1.33 29.67
N ARG A 575 1.15 2.42 30.36
CA ARG A 575 -0.26 2.85 30.44
C ARG A 575 -0.88 3.16 29.06
N TYR A 576 -0.08 3.43 28.04
CA TYR A 576 -0.54 3.70 26.67
C TYR A 576 -0.34 2.50 25.73
N ALA A 577 0.26 1.40 26.19
CA ALA A 577 0.54 0.22 25.37
C ALA A 577 -0.73 -0.42 24.78
N TRP A 578 -1.89 -0.23 25.39
CA TRP A 578 -3.17 -0.71 24.87
C TRP A 578 -3.49 -0.20 23.46
N ILE A 579 -2.99 0.98 23.08
CA ILE A 579 -3.18 1.59 21.74
C ILE A 579 -2.70 0.65 20.63
N VAL A 580 -1.63 -0.10 20.89
CA VAL A 580 -1.02 -1.05 19.96
C VAL A 580 -1.29 -2.52 20.34
N ALA A 581 -1.54 -2.81 21.62
CA ALA A 581 -1.82 -4.15 22.10
C ALA A 581 -3.22 -4.66 21.69
N CYS A 582 -4.25 -3.80 21.74
CA CYS A 582 -5.60 -4.20 21.29
C CYS A 582 -5.63 -4.57 19.80
N PRO A 583 -5.08 -3.75 18.87
CA PRO A 583 -4.90 -4.17 17.48
C PRO A 583 -4.10 -5.46 17.33
N LEU A 584 -3.02 -5.64 18.08
CA LEU A 584 -2.20 -6.85 18.03
C LEU A 584 -3.01 -8.10 18.36
N VAL A 585 -3.77 -8.09 19.48
CA VAL A 585 -4.60 -9.25 19.89
C VAL A 585 -5.64 -9.58 18.81
N PHE A 586 -6.32 -8.57 18.28
CA PHE A 586 -7.30 -8.77 17.21
C PHE A 586 -6.67 -9.37 15.96
N LEU A 587 -5.54 -8.83 15.51
CA LEU A 587 -4.84 -9.32 14.31
C LEU A 587 -4.28 -10.74 14.52
N CYS A 588 -3.74 -11.06 15.68
CA CYS A 588 -3.34 -12.42 15.99
C CYS A 588 -4.54 -13.39 15.85
N GLY A 589 -5.71 -13.05 16.40
CA GLY A 589 -6.92 -13.85 16.23
C GLY A 589 -7.28 -14.05 14.76
N VAL A 590 -7.32 -12.98 13.98
CA VAL A 590 -7.66 -13.03 12.55
C VAL A 590 -6.65 -13.86 11.76
N THR A 591 -5.35 -13.55 11.89
CA THR A 591 -4.32 -14.13 11.02
C THR A 591 -4.00 -15.57 11.34
N PHE A 592 -4.00 -15.95 12.62
CA PHE A 592 -3.76 -17.34 12.99
C PHE A 592 -4.94 -18.24 12.59
N THR A 593 -6.19 -17.80 12.80
CA THR A 593 -7.37 -18.53 12.32
C THR A 593 -7.38 -18.63 10.80
N ALA A 594 -7.11 -17.55 10.07
CA ALA A 594 -7.05 -17.59 8.62
C ALA A 594 -5.96 -18.54 8.09
N GLY A 595 -4.78 -18.50 8.74
CA GLY A 595 -3.67 -19.37 8.37
C GLY A 595 -3.96 -20.85 8.64
N GLU A 596 -4.53 -21.15 9.79
CA GLU A 596 -4.97 -22.51 10.13
C GLU A 596 -5.99 -23.02 9.11
N GLU A 597 -7.08 -22.28 8.87
CA GLU A 597 -8.10 -22.66 7.89
C GLU A 597 -7.51 -22.85 6.49
N LYS A 598 -6.58 -21.99 6.05
CA LYS A 598 -5.92 -22.13 4.76
C LYS A 598 -5.04 -23.38 4.66
N ILE A 599 -4.45 -23.84 5.74
CA ILE A 599 -3.60 -25.04 5.75
C ILE A 599 -4.45 -26.30 5.80
N ILE A 600 -5.36 -26.41 6.78
CA ILE A 600 -5.96 -27.70 7.17
C ILE A 600 -7.47 -27.81 6.94
N HIS A 601 -8.17 -26.74 6.53
CA HIS A 601 -9.62 -26.80 6.33
C HIS A 601 -10.02 -27.96 5.41
N PRO A 602 -11.04 -28.78 5.75
CA PRO A 602 -11.38 -29.98 4.99
C PRO A 602 -11.95 -29.71 3.61
N ASN A 603 -12.55 -28.54 3.40
CA ASN A 603 -13.08 -28.17 2.09
C ASN A 603 -11.93 -27.73 1.16
N TYR A 604 -11.82 -28.38 0.00
CA TYR A 604 -10.78 -28.15 -1.00
C TYR A 604 -10.77 -26.72 -1.60
N ARG A 605 -11.85 -25.97 -1.47
CA ARG A 605 -11.92 -24.57 -1.91
C ARG A 605 -11.23 -23.61 -0.94
N VAL A 606 -11.07 -24.01 0.33
CA VAL A 606 -10.42 -23.20 1.38
C VAL A 606 -9.02 -23.72 1.66
N GLY A 607 -8.89 -25.01 2.01
CA GLY A 607 -7.65 -25.61 2.49
C GLY A 607 -6.70 -26.04 1.38
N PHE A 608 -5.45 -25.60 1.42
CA PHE A 608 -4.40 -25.98 0.48
C PHE A 608 -4.15 -27.48 0.46
N LEU A 609 -4.05 -28.13 1.64
CA LEU A 609 -3.83 -29.57 1.73
C LEU A 609 -5.03 -30.38 1.26
N ALA A 610 -6.25 -29.87 1.45
CA ALA A 610 -7.45 -30.51 0.96
C ALA A 610 -7.54 -30.45 -0.56
N LEU A 611 -7.18 -29.32 -1.19
CA LEU A 611 -7.11 -29.19 -2.65
C LEU A 611 -6.04 -30.11 -3.23
N ALA A 612 -4.86 -30.16 -2.64
CA ALA A 612 -3.79 -31.05 -3.09
C ALA A 612 -4.18 -32.53 -3.01
N ARG A 613 -4.91 -32.94 -1.96
CA ARG A 613 -5.43 -34.30 -1.81
C ARG A 613 -6.47 -34.62 -2.87
N LYS A 614 -7.46 -33.73 -3.07
CA LYS A 614 -8.52 -33.92 -4.07
C LYS A 614 -7.92 -34.09 -5.48
N LEU A 615 -7.04 -33.16 -5.89
CA LEU A 615 -6.39 -33.22 -7.20
C LEU A 615 -5.52 -34.49 -7.36
N GLY A 616 -4.90 -34.98 -6.29
CA GLY A 616 -4.19 -36.25 -6.29
C GLY A 616 -5.09 -37.46 -6.55
N GLN A 617 -6.28 -37.47 -5.92
CA GLN A 617 -7.31 -38.50 -6.15
C GLN A 617 -7.86 -38.43 -7.57
N ASP A 618 -8.22 -37.25 -8.05
CA ASP A 618 -8.74 -37.03 -9.41
C ASP A 618 -7.70 -37.45 -10.48
N SER A 619 -6.39 -37.19 -10.21
CA SER A 619 -5.29 -37.60 -11.10
C SER A 619 -5.10 -39.13 -11.17
N ALA A 620 -5.38 -39.83 -10.07
CA ALA A 620 -5.27 -41.29 -10.00
C ALA A 620 -6.45 -41.99 -10.69
N SER A 621 -7.60 -41.36 -10.85
CA SER A 621 -8.84 -41.90 -11.40
C SER A 621 -8.96 -41.82 -12.94
N GLY A 622 -7.86 -41.61 -13.68
CA GLY A 622 -7.83 -41.70 -15.15
C GLY A 622 -7.79 -40.37 -15.92
N MET A 623 -7.12 -39.37 -15.38
CA MET A 623 -6.94 -38.08 -16.05
C MET A 623 -6.07 -38.20 -17.32
N PRO A 624 -6.39 -37.49 -18.43
CA PRO A 624 -5.55 -37.48 -19.63
C PRO A 624 -4.10 -37.04 -19.34
N ALA A 625 -3.12 -37.72 -19.96
CA ALA A 625 -1.68 -37.51 -19.68
C ALA A 625 -1.23 -36.04 -19.80
N ALA A 626 -1.78 -35.29 -20.76
CA ALA A 626 -1.50 -33.84 -20.93
C ALA A 626 -1.90 -32.98 -19.72
N ARG A 627 -2.93 -33.37 -18.97
CA ARG A 627 -3.39 -32.66 -17.76
C ARG A 627 -2.66 -33.11 -16.50
N VAL A 628 -2.07 -34.31 -16.48
CA VAL A 628 -1.39 -34.86 -15.30
C VAL A 628 -0.19 -33.99 -14.90
N ALA A 629 0.60 -33.52 -15.86
CA ALA A 629 1.75 -32.66 -15.58
C ALA A 629 1.33 -31.31 -14.93
N ALA A 630 0.32 -30.63 -15.50
CA ALA A 630 -0.24 -29.41 -14.94
C ALA A 630 -0.82 -29.64 -13.54
N THR A 631 -1.56 -30.73 -13.35
CA THR A 631 -2.14 -31.08 -12.05
C THR A 631 -1.07 -31.35 -10.98
N ARG A 632 0.05 -32.02 -11.34
CA ARG A 632 1.19 -32.23 -10.43
C ARG A 632 1.80 -30.90 -9.98
N THR A 633 1.94 -29.95 -10.88
CA THR A 633 2.43 -28.60 -10.54
C THR A 633 1.49 -27.90 -9.56
N ILE A 634 0.18 -27.98 -9.77
CA ILE A 634 -0.82 -27.40 -8.86
C ILE A 634 -0.76 -28.06 -7.48
N ILE A 635 -0.64 -29.38 -7.42
CA ILE A 635 -0.49 -30.13 -6.16
C ILE A 635 0.77 -29.69 -5.42
N PHE A 636 1.90 -29.56 -6.13
CA PHE A 636 3.16 -29.11 -5.54
C PHE A 636 3.03 -27.68 -4.99
N ASN A 637 2.48 -26.75 -5.76
CA ASN A 637 2.30 -25.36 -5.35
C ASN A 637 1.43 -25.26 -4.08
N ASN A 638 0.29 -25.97 -4.03
CA ASN A 638 -0.57 -25.95 -2.84
C ASN A 638 0.10 -26.56 -1.60
N ARG A 639 0.93 -27.59 -1.74
CA ARG A 639 1.73 -28.12 -0.63
C ARG A 639 2.80 -27.13 -0.18
N LEU A 640 3.43 -26.44 -1.11
CA LEU A 640 4.41 -25.38 -0.83
C LEU A 640 3.75 -24.21 -0.12
N ASP A 641 2.59 -23.76 -0.58
CA ASP A 641 1.83 -22.66 0.05
C ASP A 641 1.42 -23.01 1.48
N ALA A 642 0.99 -24.25 1.72
CA ALA A 642 0.68 -24.74 3.07
C ALA A 642 1.93 -24.75 3.97
N LEU A 643 3.08 -25.19 3.46
CA LEU A 643 4.35 -25.19 4.19
C LEU A 643 4.82 -23.76 4.52
N VAL A 644 4.76 -22.86 3.54
CA VAL A 644 5.13 -21.45 3.70
C VAL A 644 4.22 -20.75 4.71
N ALA A 645 2.91 -20.98 4.63
CA ALA A 645 1.96 -20.45 5.61
C ALA A 645 2.25 -20.97 7.02
N ALA A 646 2.49 -22.26 7.19
CA ALA A 646 2.82 -22.88 8.48
C ALA A 646 4.14 -22.32 9.05
N LEU A 647 5.15 -22.15 8.19
CA LEU A 647 6.42 -21.56 8.58
C LEU A 647 6.24 -20.12 9.07
N PHE A 648 5.52 -19.29 8.34
CA PHE A 648 5.29 -17.89 8.75
C PHE A 648 4.51 -17.80 10.06
N LEU A 649 3.45 -18.60 10.23
CA LEU A 649 2.71 -18.67 11.49
C LEU A 649 3.63 -19.08 12.65
N GLY A 650 4.45 -20.11 12.46
CA GLY A 650 5.39 -20.59 13.48
C GLY A 650 6.44 -19.54 13.86
N LEU A 651 7.03 -18.85 12.87
CA LEU A 651 8.02 -17.80 13.12
C LEU A 651 7.40 -16.62 13.89
N VAL A 652 6.21 -16.16 13.49
CA VAL A 652 5.55 -15.04 14.18
C VAL A 652 5.05 -15.45 15.57
N ALA A 653 4.55 -16.68 15.74
CA ALA A 653 4.22 -17.21 17.06
C ALA A 653 5.44 -17.24 17.99
N ALA A 654 6.60 -17.63 17.48
CA ALA A 654 7.85 -17.60 18.27
C ALA A 654 8.24 -16.16 18.66
N ILE A 655 8.12 -15.18 17.75
CA ILE A 655 8.38 -13.76 18.06
C ILE A 655 7.39 -13.27 19.14
N LEU A 656 6.12 -13.62 19.02
CA LEU A 656 5.09 -13.24 19.98
C LEU A 656 5.37 -13.83 21.37
N MET A 657 5.72 -15.11 21.46
CA MET A 657 6.08 -15.77 22.73
C MET A 657 7.31 -15.12 23.38
N VAL A 658 8.36 -14.82 22.61
CA VAL A 658 9.54 -14.13 23.13
C VAL A 658 9.18 -12.71 23.58
N SER A 659 8.35 -11.99 22.84
CA SER A 659 7.88 -10.65 23.20
C SER A 659 7.04 -10.67 24.47
N MET A 660 6.10 -11.59 24.61
CA MET A 660 5.29 -11.74 25.83
C MET A 660 6.14 -12.04 27.07
N ARG A 661 7.15 -12.92 26.92
CA ARG A 661 8.12 -13.18 27.99
C ARG A 661 8.88 -11.90 28.38
N GLU A 662 9.33 -11.13 27.39
CA GLU A 662 10.03 -9.87 27.62
C GLU A 662 9.14 -8.86 28.35
N TRP A 663 7.88 -8.69 27.94
CA TRP A 663 6.92 -7.80 28.61
C TRP A 663 6.66 -8.22 30.06
N ALA A 664 6.50 -9.52 30.31
CA ALA A 664 6.33 -10.03 31.66
C ALA A 664 7.52 -9.70 32.58
N LEU A 665 8.74 -9.86 32.09
CA LEU A 665 9.97 -9.52 32.82
C LEU A 665 10.10 -8.01 33.09
N LEU A 666 9.79 -7.18 32.10
CA LEU A 666 9.85 -5.71 32.20
C LEU A 666 8.77 -5.17 33.16
N LEU A 667 7.55 -5.66 33.07
CA LEU A 667 6.43 -5.25 33.94
C LEU A 667 6.60 -5.73 35.36
N ALA A 668 7.12 -6.95 35.56
CA ALA A 668 7.48 -7.48 36.88
C ALA A 668 8.75 -6.85 37.47
N ARG A 669 9.39 -5.88 36.77
CA ARG A 669 10.64 -5.23 37.17
C ARG A 669 11.83 -6.19 37.38
N ARG A 670 11.77 -7.40 36.81
CA ARG A 670 12.86 -8.39 36.82
C ARG A 670 13.96 -8.09 35.81
N LYS A 671 13.70 -7.16 34.88
CA LYS A 671 14.64 -6.69 33.86
C LYS A 671 14.62 -5.17 33.82
N PRO A 672 15.79 -4.49 33.68
CA PRO A 672 15.84 -3.04 33.56
C PRO A 672 15.22 -2.58 32.22
N LYS A 673 14.49 -1.46 32.26
CA LYS A 673 13.90 -0.84 31.08
C LYS A 673 14.96 -0.01 30.36
N VAL A 674 15.74 -0.63 29.50
CA VAL A 674 16.75 0.06 28.69
C VAL A 674 16.20 0.28 27.30
N LEU A 675 15.95 1.55 26.95
CA LEU A 675 15.52 1.97 25.62
C LEU A 675 16.77 2.30 24.78
N ARG A 676 16.92 1.66 23.62
CA ARG A 676 18.08 1.84 22.76
C ARG A 676 17.80 2.87 21.66
N GLU A 677 17.73 4.15 22.04
CA GLU A 677 17.67 5.24 21.08
C GLU A 677 19.07 5.70 20.67
N ALA A 678 19.22 6.12 19.41
CA ALA A 678 20.45 6.71 18.92
C ALA A 678 20.71 8.07 19.57
N GLN A 679 21.97 8.40 19.81
CA GLN A 679 22.35 9.75 20.19
C GLN A 679 22.25 10.66 18.97
N ALA A 680 21.44 11.70 19.06
CA ALA A 680 21.26 12.66 17.98
C ALA A 680 21.61 14.08 18.44
N PRO A 681 22.27 14.88 17.60
CA PRO A 681 22.52 16.29 17.92
C PRO A 681 21.21 17.07 18.06
N ARG A 682 21.23 18.15 18.84
CA ARG A 682 20.07 19.04 18.98
C ARG A 682 20.14 20.16 17.94
N LEU A 683 18.99 20.47 17.36
CA LEU A 683 18.83 21.56 16.41
C LEU A 683 18.60 22.87 17.16
N LEU A 684 19.04 24.00 16.57
CA LEU A 684 18.77 25.32 17.12
C LEU A 684 17.29 25.72 16.98
N GLU A 685 16.71 26.33 18.00
CA GLU A 685 15.30 26.79 17.99
C GLU A 685 14.98 27.75 16.84
N SER A 686 15.94 28.61 16.48
CA SER A 686 15.78 29.58 15.38
C SER A 686 15.46 28.94 14.03
N VAL A 687 15.90 27.71 13.81
CA VAL A 687 15.61 26.93 12.59
C VAL A 687 14.17 26.43 12.57
N ILE A 688 13.63 26.10 13.74
CA ILE A 688 12.25 25.60 13.89
C ILE A 688 11.23 26.71 13.66
N ASP A 689 11.48 27.90 14.17
CA ASP A 689 10.58 29.05 14.04
C ASP A 689 10.40 29.55 12.60
N SER A 690 11.44 29.46 11.77
CA SER A 690 11.35 29.81 10.35
C SER A 690 10.42 28.91 9.55
N GLU A 691 10.33 27.62 9.93
CA GLU A 691 9.49 26.61 9.28
C GLU A 691 8.06 26.54 9.88
N SER A 692 7.88 26.93 11.15
CA SER A 692 6.60 26.80 11.86
C SER A 692 5.54 27.80 11.40
N ARG A 693 5.93 28.91 10.81
CA ARG A 693 5.03 30.00 10.40
C ARG A 693 4.09 29.68 9.23
N ARG A 694 4.22 28.52 8.55
CA ARG A 694 3.36 28.08 7.45
C ARG A 694 2.65 26.76 7.77
N PRO A 695 1.44 26.77 8.32
CA PRO A 695 0.69 25.54 8.60
C PRO A 695 0.15 24.95 7.30
N TRP A 696 0.67 23.78 6.89
CA TRP A 696 0.32 23.11 5.64
C TRP A 696 -1.00 22.26 5.70
N TRP A 697 -1.57 22.07 6.88
CA TRP A 697 -2.83 21.34 7.07
C TRP A 697 -4.08 22.23 7.21
N ARG A 698 -3.96 23.53 6.96
CA ARG A 698 -5.12 24.45 6.96
C ARG A 698 -5.82 24.36 5.61
N LEU A 699 -6.92 23.61 5.57
CA LEU A 699 -7.89 23.52 4.47
C LEU A 699 -7.29 23.22 3.09
N GLY A 700 -7.38 21.94 2.72
CA GLY A 700 -7.20 21.49 1.35
C GLY A 700 -5.77 21.64 0.83
N THR A 701 -5.01 20.57 0.83
CA THR A 701 -3.69 20.49 0.19
C THR A 701 -3.76 21.02 -1.25
N LEU A 702 -4.89 20.91 -1.91
CA LEU A 702 -5.15 21.42 -3.26
C LEU A 702 -5.22 22.96 -3.30
N VAL A 703 -5.89 23.61 -2.32
CA VAL A 703 -5.99 25.08 -2.25
C VAL A 703 -4.64 25.69 -1.90
N VAL A 704 -3.82 25.01 -1.09
CA VAL A 704 -2.44 25.45 -0.78
C VAL A 704 -1.53 25.28 -1.98
N ILE A 705 -1.67 24.21 -2.76
CA ILE A 705 -0.91 23.99 -4.01
C ILE A 705 -1.32 25.03 -5.05
N LEU A 706 -2.61 25.26 -5.26
CA LEU A 706 -3.10 26.26 -6.21
C LEU A 706 -2.75 27.69 -5.76
N GLY A 707 -2.81 27.99 -4.46
CA GLY A 707 -2.42 29.29 -3.93
C GLY A 707 -0.91 29.52 -3.96
N ALA A 708 -0.08 28.48 -3.87
CA ALA A 708 1.37 28.56 -4.04
C ALA A 708 1.72 28.74 -5.53
N LEU A 709 1.03 28.05 -6.42
CA LEU A 709 1.16 28.20 -7.87
C LEU A 709 0.80 29.62 -8.32
N ALA A 710 -0.31 30.17 -7.82
CA ALA A 710 -0.73 31.54 -8.14
C ALA A 710 0.29 32.60 -7.66
N ARG A 711 0.92 32.43 -6.49
CA ARG A 711 1.95 33.36 -5.98
C ARG A 711 3.28 33.23 -6.72
N GLU A 712 3.67 32.05 -7.17
CA GLU A 712 4.91 31.88 -7.94
C GLU A 712 4.75 32.38 -9.38
N LEU A 713 3.56 32.23 -9.96
CA LEU A 713 3.21 32.79 -11.27
C LEU A 713 3.11 34.33 -11.24
N SER A 714 2.79 34.95 -10.08
CA SER A 714 2.71 36.40 -9.94
C SER A 714 4.05 37.10 -9.73
N GLY A 715 5.17 36.40 -9.70
CA GLY A 715 6.52 36.98 -9.64
C GLY A 715 6.93 37.56 -8.27
N GLU A 716 6.06 37.53 -7.25
CA GLU A 716 6.34 38.08 -5.92
C GLU A 716 7.39 37.31 -5.11
N ALA A 717 7.71 36.07 -5.52
CA ALA A 717 8.72 35.23 -4.86
C ALA A 717 10.18 35.62 -5.20
N ALA A 718 10.39 36.40 -6.24
CA ALA A 718 11.74 36.80 -6.70
C ALA A 718 12.38 37.90 -5.85
N ALA A 719 11.58 38.73 -5.16
CA ALA A 719 12.07 39.90 -4.44
C ALA A 719 12.63 39.61 -3.04
N ALA A 720 12.46 38.41 -2.50
CA ALA A 720 12.84 38.10 -1.11
C ALA A 720 14.11 37.23 -0.96
N ARG A 721 14.88 37.01 -2.02
CA ARG A 721 16.12 36.21 -1.96
C ARG A 721 17.35 37.11 -1.89
N SER A 722 18.09 36.98 -0.79
CA SER A 722 19.37 37.63 -0.54
C SER A 722 20.41 37.25 -1.61
N SER A 723 21.27 38.20 -1.94
CA SER A 723 22.35 38.19 -2.94
C SER A 723 23.55 37.32 -2.60
N LEU A 724 23.42 36.27 -1.80
CA LEU A 724 24.53 35.41 -1.40
C LEU A 724 24.66 34.19 -2.33
N PRO A 725 25.90 33.80 -2.68
CA PRO A 725 26.14 32.55 -3.45
C PRO A 725 25.59 31.32 -2.73
N PRO A 726 25.12 30.30 -3.47
CA PRO A 726 24.45 29.11 -2.91
C PRO A 726 25.27 28.38 -1.83
N ASP A 727 26.58 28.33 -1.98
CA ASP A 727 27.50 27.64 -1.07
C ASP A 727 27.69 28.35 0.28
N GLN A 728 27.68 29.67 0.28
CA GLN A 728 27.79 30.48 1.51
C GLN A 728 26.46 30.50 2.28
N ALA A 729 25.34 30.54 1.57
CA ALA A 729 24.02 30.43 2.19
C ALA A 729 23.81 29.05 2.83
N LEU A 730 24.28 27.97 2.20
CA LEU A 730 24.24 26.63 2.75
C LEU A 730 25.13 26.49 3.99
N ALA A 731 26.35 26.99 3.93
CA ALA A 731 27.29 26.98 5.07
C ALA A 731 26.76 27.77 6.28
N GLN A 732 26.15 28.94 6.08
CA GLN A 732 25.51 29.71 7.15
C GLN A 732 24.26 29.03 7.72
N VAL A 733 23.46 28.34 6.87
CA VAL A 733 22.28 27.57 7.30
C VAL A 733 22.72 26.36 8.11
N LEU A 734 23.77 25.67 7.69
CA LEU A 734 24.33 24.51 8.41
C LEU A 734 24.96 24.92 9.75
N ALA A 735 25.74 26.01 9.78
CA ALA A 735 26.32 26.54 11.02
C ALA A 735 25.27 27.00 12.04
N LYS A 736 24.09 27.46 11.58
CA LYS A 736 22.94 27.86 12.41
C LYS A 736 21.98 26.70 12.75
N ARG A 737 22.18 25.51 12.19
CA ARG A 737 21.25 24.36 12.40
C ARG A 737 21.63 23.47 13.58
N TYR A 738 22.90 23.40 13.90
CA TYR A 738 23.42 22.54 14.96
C TYR A 738 24.08 23.37 16.05
N ASP A 739 23.71 23.10 17.29
CA ASP A 739 24.44 23.54 18.45
C ASP A 739 25.73 22.70 18.50
N ASN A 740 26.88 23.30 18.21
CA ASN A 740 28.14 22.60 18.15
C ASN A 740 28.93 22.91 19.44
N PRO A 741 28.89 22.05 20.46
CA PRO A 741 29.63 22.26 21.70
C PRO A 741 31.16 22.08 21.55
N HIS A 742 31.64 21.60 20.42
CA HIS A 742 33.05 21.39 20.15
C HIS A 742 33.45 22.10 18.85
N GLY A 743 33.76 23.38 18.92
CA GLY A 743 34.38 24.22 17.93
C GLY A 743 34.61 23.76 16.48
N PRO A 744 35.01 24.61 15.54
CA PRO A 744 35.14 24.26 14.13
C PRO A 744 36.35 23.34 13.91
N GLY A 745 36.11 22.03 13.85
CA GLY A 745 37.14 21.06 13.59
C GLY A 745 36.59 19.67 13.39
N GLY A 746 36.28 19.32 12.15
CA GLY A 746 35.89 17.95 11.81
C GLY A 746 34.80 17.88 10.77
N CYS A 747 35.05 18.43 9.60
CA CYS A 747 34.40 18.00 8.36
C CYS A 747 35.16 16.81 7.80
N CYS A 748 34.46 15.71 7.56
CA CYS A 748 34.54 14.96 6.30
C CYS A 748 33.33 14.11 6.18
#